data_ef599c308f12b21a04ab619395251ebd
#
_entry.id   ef599c308f12b21a04ab619395251ebd
#
_cell.length_a   1.000
_cell.length_b   1.000
_cell.length_c   1.000
_cell.angle_alpha   90.00
_cell.angle_beta   90.00
_cell.angle_gamma   90.00
#
_symmetry.space_group_name_H-M   'P 1'
#
loop_
_entity.id
_entity.type
_entity.pdbx_description
1 polymer ?
#
loop_
_entity_poly.entity_id
_entity_poly.type
_entity_poly.pdbx_seq_one_letter_code
_entity_poly.pdbx_strand_id
1 'polypeptide(L)'
;MKRPATPPLFPAHFPAFTHWRRSLWLCLLLLGTVTLGQAQSCDKSLRVHSGISRLYISPCMYSLLEDPSGQLTIADVRRPEWSRRFQSGEVTSGGKPAGNIDNTESAYWLRLIVRPDDDEHHWYLEMFDSHINDLTFFRANATGRYFGVRTGADLPFASRPYAYKNFLFNLYQRPNETQTYYLRLKSDSKTSFLSELRNETMLASHFQTEYGTLGGFYGVLLIMVVYNLLIFLFIGEQTYLRYVVYVLSCSLLFLSEDGLGFEYIWPALPWLNQVVNAGAPILLLLTFSYYARHFLDAPQRLPRLDPWVRAVVLLSAGLLLLDTVFVKSGFSFWLYLLPYGMLYFAAFLVYRQGFRPARFFLLAQGLVAVSLLFLITRKLGVDFFNNAFTVYSMNMAFVIEVVVFSYALGEKIKTIKDATLRAQERLVKQLRKKHLVQDRLVEQLHQNQELKDQLNTELEEQVARRTEELRQQSETIVVQNRELLQANGLLALQSAAIEKLNTDLQRDLQQSQTARVLSKEVDFGEFSQIYPNKDSCLSYLADLKWAQGYRCRKCGHEKYCDAREAHARRCTKCRYVESATAYTMLQKCKFSIIKAFYAVFLIYTHKGNYSSQELSRVLELRQGTCWSFSQKVLEAMRRRRQAAEYDENEGWTHVLLDAHGAVEESQPVAQAEHSG
;
A
#
# COMPACT_ATOMS: atom_id res chain seq x y z
N MET A 1 -50.65 10.67 -13.94
CA MET A 1 -49.43 9.81 -14.05
C MET A 1 -48.66 10.21 -15.30
N LYS A 2 -47.69 11.08 -15.15
CA LYS A 2 -46.72 11.43 -16.22
C LYS A 2 -45.35 10.93 -15.75
N ARG A 3 -44.70 10.08 -16.56
CA ARG A 3 -43.32 9.61 -16.33
C ARG A 3 -42.35 10.77 -16.48
N PRO A 4 -41.33 10.94 -15.64
CA PRO A 4 -40.30 11.93 -15.88
C PRO A 4 -39.37 11.47 -17.00
N ALA A 5 -39.07 12.41 -17.92
CA ALA A 5 -38.18 12.23 -19.04
C ALA A 5 -36.73 12.06 -18.55
N THR A 6 -36.03 11.08 -19.09
CA THR A 6 -34.58 10.88 -18.91
C THR A 6 -33.83 12.02 -19.61
N PRO A 7 -32.79 12.62 -18.98
CA PRO A 7 -31.96 13.61 -19.63
C PRO A 7 -31.04 12.94 -20.67
N PRO A 8 -30.67 13.64 -21.76
CA PRO A 8 -29.85 13.12 -22.85
C PRO A 8 -28.42 12.86 -22.41
N LEU A 9 -27.86 11.75 -22.89
CA LEU A 9 -26.57 11.15 -22.50
C LEU A 9 -25.32 11.83 -23.08
N PHE A 10 -25.41 12.92 -23.82
CA PHE A 10 -24.25 13.62 -24.40
C PHE A 10 -24.43 15.14 -24.41
N PRO A 11 -23.60 15.91 -23.74
CA PRO A 11 -23.39 17.30 -24.09
C PRO A 11 -22.44 17.37 -25.29
N ALA A 12 -22.93 17.88 -26.41
CA ALA A 12 -22.11 18.27 -27.55
C ALA A 12 -21.25 19.49 -27.16
N HIS A 13 -20.02 19.51 -27.69
CA HIS A 13 -18.99 20.55 -27.64
C HIS A 13 -17.98 20.47 -26.48
N PHE A 14 -16.87 19.76 -26.78
CA PHE A 14 -15.59 19.90 -26.10
C PHE A 14 -14.54 20.50 -27.05
N PRO A 15 -14.09 21.75 -26.87
CA PRO A 15 -13.00 22.32 -27.68
C PRO A 15 -11.61 21.76 -27.34
N ALA A 16 -11.47 20.99 -26.25
CA ALA A 16 -10.19 20.42 -25.83
C ALA A 16 -9.68 19.24 -26.69
N PHE A 17 -10.56 18.55 -27.45
CA PHE A 17 -10.17 17.39 -28.25
C PHE A 17 -9.41 17.73 -29.55
N THR A 18 -9.57 18.96 -30.05
CA THR A 18 -8.90 19.39 -31.30
C THR A 18 -7.44 19.76 -31.06
N HIS A 19 -7.08 20.28 -29.88
CA HIS A 19 -5.69 20.54 -29.50
C HIS A 19 -4.89 19.28 -29.23
N TRP A 20 -5.50 18.27 -28.64
CA TRP A 20 -4.83 16.98 -28.35
C TRP A 20 -4.50 16.18 -29.62
N ARG A 21 -5.41 16.18 -30.60
CA ARG A 21 -5.12 15.59 -31.91
C ARG A 21 -3.98 16.31 -32.64
N ARG A 22 -3.91 17.65 -32.57
CA ARG A 22 -2.81 18.43 -33.16
C ARG A 22 -1.48 18.17 -32.46
N SER A 23 -1.46 18.05 -31.13
CA SER A 23 -0.25 17.72 -30.38
C SER A 23 0.22 16.29 -30.64
N LEU A 24 -0.71 15.33 -30.78
CA LEU A 24 -0.40 13.94 -31.13
C LEU A 24 0.18 13.84 -32.55
N TRP A 25 -0.38 14.57 -33.53
CA TRP A 25 0.15 14.65 -34.89
C TRP A 25 1.48 15.37 -34.98
N LEU A 26 1.71 16.40 -34.15
CA LEU A 26 3.02 17.05 -34.03
C LEU A 26 4.07 16.13 -33.41
N CYS A 27 3.73 15.34 -32.41
CA CYS A 27 4.61 14.32 -31.84
C CYS A 27 4.92 13.19 -32.86
N LEU A 28 3.92 12.75 -33.62
CA LEU A 28 4.11 11.75 -34.68
C LEU A 28 4.90 12.31 -35.88
N LEU A 29 4.72 13.57 -36.24
CA LEU A 29 5.52 14.26 -37.25
C LEU A 29 6.98 14.50 -36.81
N LEU A 30 7.20 14.86 -35.55
CA LEU A 30 8.53 14.94 -34.94
C LEU A 30 9.22 13.56 -34.88
N LEU A 31 8.47 12.49 -34.65
CA LEU A 31 8.95 11.10 -34.75
C LEU A 31 9.25 10.66 -36.20
N GLY A 32 8.54 11.23 -37.18
CA GLY A 32 8.69 10.89 -38.60
C GLY A 32 9.85 11.60 -39.33
N THR A 33 10.44 12.66 -38.77
CA THR A 33 11.54 13.42 -39.40
C THR A 33 12.94 12.93 -39.05
N VAL A 34 13.04 11.80 -38.34
CA VAL A 34 14.31 11.29 -37.80
C VAL A 34 14.84 10.08 -38.58
N THR A 35 14.83 10.14 -39.90
CA THR A 35 15.49 9.07 -40.66
C THR A 35 16.38 9.67 -41.76
N LEU A 36 17.51 10.19 -41.38
CA LEU A 36 18.71 10.27 -42.25
C LEU A 36 19.95 10.25 -41.34
N GLY A 37 20.15 9.12 -40.66
CA GLY A 37 21.44 8.83 -40.05
C GLY A 37 22.47 8.64 -41.16
N GLN A 38 23.48 9.51 -41.24
CA GLN A 38 24.64 9.30 -42.07
C GLN A 38 25.26 7.96 -41.70
N ALA A 39 25.41 7.07 -42.69
CA ALA A 39 26.18 5.83 -42.55
C ALA A 39 27.64 6.24 -42.23
N GLN A 40 27.97 6.24 -40.97
CA GLN A 40 29.32 6.43 -40.50
C GLN A 40 30.12 5.21 -40.97
N SER A 41 31.17 5.46 -41.75
CA SER A 41 32.10 4.40 -42.16
C SER A 41 32.70 3.76 -40.90
N CYS A 42 32.36 2.50 -40.67
CA CYS A 42 32.74 1.79 -39.47
C CYS A 42 34.16 1.23 -39.58
N ASP A 43 35.09 1.78 -38.82
CA ASP A 43 36.43 1.18 -38.68
C ASP A 43 36.33 -0.02 -37.73
N LYS A 44 36.79 -1.19 -38.17
CA LYS A 44 36.80 -2.44 -37.39
C LYS A 44 37.83 -2.41 -36.24
N SER A 45 38.67 -1.38 -36.16
CA SER A 45 39.62 -1.16 -35.07
C SER A 45 39.23 0.07 -34.28
N LEU A 46 39.09 -0.09 -32.97
CA LEU A 46 38.83 0.99 -32.02
C LEU A 46 40.13 1.82 -31.86
N ARG A 47 40.16 3.01 -32.46
CA ARG A 47 41.28 3.93 -32.27
C ARG A 47 41.06 4.74 -31.02
N VAL A 48 42.03 4.69 -30.13
CA VAL A 48 42.01 5.45 -28.87
C VAL A 48 43.24 6.35 -28.82
N HIS A 49 43.02 7.61 -28.49
CA HIS A 49 44.08 8.65 -28.40
C HIS A 49 43.69 9.71 -27.32
N SER A 50 44.66 10.50 -26.90
CA SER A 50 44.54 11.51 -25.85
C SER A 50 43.43 12.56 -26.08
N GLY A 51 43.04 12.80 -27.32
CA GLY A 51 41.95 13.70 -27.67
C GLY A 51 40.54 13.16 -27.42
N ILE A 52 40.43 11.87 -27.11
CA ILE A 52 39.14 11.22 -26.81
C ILE A 52 39.14 10.78 -25.35
N SER A 53 38.12 11.15 -24.61
CA SER A 53 37.97 10.72 -23.21
C SER A 53 36.99 9.54 -23.04
N ARG A 54 36.08 9.36 -24.02
CA ARG A 54 35.14 8.25 -24.08
C ARG A 54 34.86 7.84 -25.53
N LEU A 55 34.63 6.55 -25.73
CA LEU A 55 34.23 6.00 -27.03
C LEU A 55 33.12 4.95 -26.84
N TYR A 56 31.95 5.20 -27.40
CA TYR A 56 30.88 4.22 -27.43
C TYR A 56 31.22 3.12 -28.46
N ILE A 57 31.09 1.86 -28.05
CA ILE A 57 31.37 0.72 -28.92
C ILE A 57 30.12 0.35 -29.68
N SER A 58 29.99 0.81 -30.92
CA SER A 58 28.90 0.43 -31.78
C SER A 58 29.04 -1.01 -32.29
N PRO A 59 27.95 -1.67 -32.71
CA PRO A 59 27.99 -3.07 -33.16
C PRO A 59 28.93 -3.38 -34.29
N CYS A 60 29.26 -2.41 -35.14
CA CYS A 60 30.22 -2.57 -36.21
C CYS A 60 31.69 -2.64 -35.76
N MET A 61 31.99 -2.13 -34.56
CA MET A 61 33.35 -2.02 -34.04
C MET A 61 33.83 -3.31 -33.34
N TYR A 62 32.97 -4.30 -33.19
CA TYR A 62 33.35 -5.61 -32.64
C TYR A 62 32.96 -6.76 -33.56
N SER A 63 33.53 -7.92 -33.33
CA SER A 63 33.15 -9.13 -34.05
C SER A 63 32.60 -10.15 -33.04
N LEU A 64 31.54 -10.85 -33.44
CA LEU A 64 30.80 -11.82 -32.61
C LEU A 64 30.89 -13.23 -33.19
N LEU A 65 31.07 -14.22 -32.33
CA LEU A 65 30.99 -15.65 -32.66
C LEU A 65 30.06 -16.33 -31.65
N GLU A 66 29.03 -16.99 -32.14
CA GLU A 66 28.19 -17.85 -31.32
C GLU A 66 28.82 -19.22 -31.11
N ASP A 67 28.84 -19.69 -29.87
CA ASP A 67 29.31 -21.03 -29.48
C ASP A 67 28.12 -21.81 -28.87
N PRO A 68 27.37 -22.55 -29.68
CA PRO A 68 26.24 -23.36 -29.20
C PRO A 68 26.64 -24.47 -28.24
N SER A 69 27.90 -24.94 -28.34
CA SER A 69 28.43 -25.98 -27.44
C SER A 69 28.81 -25.45 -26.07
N GLY A 70 29.13 -24.16 -25.99
CA GLY A 70 29.66 -23.51 -24.77
C GLY A 70 31.04 -24.01 -24.36
N GLN A 71 31.72 -24.82 -25.19
CA GLN A 71 32.97 -25.49 -24.85
C GLN A 71 34.18 -24.86 -25.46
N LEU A 72 34.05 -23.93 -26.39
CA LEU A 72 35.20 -23.27 -27.01
C LEU A 72 36.07 -22.56 -25.96
N THR A 73 37.35 -22.74 -26.10
CA THR A 73 38.38 -22.07 -25.27
C THR A 73 38.98 -20.89 -26.02
N ILE A 74 39.73 -20.03 -25.30
CA ILE A 74 40.48 -18.92 -25.92
C ILE A 74 41.50 -19.44 -26.95
N ALA A 75 42.09 -20.63 -26.75
CA ALA A 75 42.98 -21.26 -27.70
C ALA A 75 42.26 -21.65 -28.99
N ASP A 76 41.03 -22.14 -28.88
CA ASP A 76 40.25 -22.56 -30.04
C ASP A 76 39.79 -21.37 -30.87
N VAL A 77 39.20 -20.35 -30.27
CA VAL A 77 38.68 -19.16 -31.00
C VAL A 77 39.79 -18.35 -31.71
N ARG A 78 41.02 -18.52 -31.28
CA ARG A 78 42.18 -17.92 -31.94
C ARG A 78 42.72 -18.73 -33.14
N ARG A 79 42.34 -20.00 -33.30
CA ARG A 79 42.69 -20.79 -34.47
C ARG A 79 42.09 -20.20 -35.73
N PRO A 80 42.76 -20.27 -36.87
CA PRO A 80 42.26 -19.71 -38.14
C PRO A 80 40.84 -20.18 -38.52
N GLU A 81 40.53 -21.42 -38.17
CA GLU A 81 39.21 -22.04 -38.44
C GLU A 81 38.08 -21.28 -37.75
N TRP A 82 38.23 -20.95 -36.49
CA TRP A 82 37.23 -20.22 -35.69
C TRP A 82 37.36 -18.72 -35.85
N SER A 83 38.59 -18.20 -35.97
CA SER A 83 38.85 -16.76 -36.14
C SER A 83 38.19 -16.18 -37.40
N ARG A 84 38.01 -16.96 -38.44
CA ARG A 84 37.32 -16.57 -39.70
C ARG A 84 35.78 -16.56 -39.55
N ARG A 85 35.24 -17.24 -38.54
CA ARG A 85 33.78 -17.34 -38.32
C ARG A 85 33.23 -16.14 -37.52
N PHE A 86 34.08 -15.29 -36.99
CA PHE A 86 33.64 -14.05 -36.36
C PHE A 86 32.97 -13.15 -37.38
N GLN A 87 31.71 -12.82 -37.11
CA GLN A 87 30.91 -11.91 -37.93
C GLN A 87 30.93 -10.51 -37.31
N SER A 88 30.71 -9.45 -38.11
CA SER A 88 30.52 -8.11 -37.60
C SER A 88 29.31 -8.10 -36.65
N GLY A 89 29.40 -7.39 -35.55
CA GLY A 89 28.28 -7.25 -34.61
C GLY A 89 27.03 -6.63 -35.22
N GLU A 90 27.09 -6.03 -36.42
CA GLU A 90 25.94 -5.55 -37.20
C GLU A 90 25.10 -6.68 -37.80
N VAL A 91 25.71 -7.85 -38.05
CA VAL A 91 25.04 -8.96 -38.74
C VAL A 91 24.77 -10.06 -37.75
N THR A 92 23.56 -10.08 -37.21
CA THR A 92 23.03 -11.26 -36.52
C THR A 92 22.28 -12.12 -37.53
N SER A 93 22.42 -13.45 -37.43
CA SER A 93 21.69 -14.43 -38.21
C SER A 93 20.19 -14.21 -38.02
N GLY A 94 19.52 -13.63 -39.05
CA GLY A 94 18.08 -13.38 -39.04
C GLY A 94 17.61 -11.94 -39.21
N GLY A 95 18.50 -10.99 -39.55
CA GLY A 95 18.13 -9.59 -39.89
C GLY A 95 17.62 -8.77 -38.69
N LYS A 96 17.99 -9.15 -37.46
CA LYS A 96 17.66 -8.39 -36.24
C LYS A 96 18.74 -7.35 -35.94
N PRO A 97 18.41 -6.29 -35.16
CA PRO A 97 19.37 -5.26 -34.78
C PRO A 97 20.62 -5.89 -34.12
N ALA A 98 21.75 -5.46 -34.58
CA ALA A 98 23.05 -5.89 -34.14
C ALA A 98 23.27 -5.66 -32.62
N GLY A 99 23.94 -6.59 -31.97
CA GLY A 99 24.37 -6.49 -30.59
C GLY A 99 23.44 -7.16 -29.57
N ASN A 100 22.30 -7.72 -29.97
CA ASN A 100 21.44 -8.49 -29.08
C ASN A 100 21.83 -9.98 -29.10
N ILE A 101 22.08 -10.52 -27.92
CA ILE A 101 22.32 -11.94 -27.69
C ILE A 101 20.95 -12.57 -27.39
N ASP A 102 20.36 -13.20 -28.41
CA ASP A 102 19.00 -13.74 -28.34
C ASP A 102 18.94 -15.21 -27.87
N ASN A 103 20.00 -16.00 -28.18
CA ASN A 103 20.06 -17.41 -27.80
C ASN A 103 20.70 -17.58 -26.43
N THR A 104 19.89 -17.84 -25.42
CA THR A 104 20.33 -17.99 -24.03
C THR A 104 21.02 -19.33 -23.73
N GLU A 105 20.94 -20.30 -24.65
CA GLU A 105 21.63 -21.58 -24.46
C GLU A 105 23.09 -21.54 -24.93
N SER A 106 23.41 -20.65 -25.88
CA SER A 106 24.74 -20.52 -26.44
C SER A 106 25.64 -19.61 -25.59
N ALA A 107 26.96 -19.87 -25.63
CA ALA A 107 27.92 -18.88 -25.23
C ALA A 107 28.32 -18.01 -26.42
N TYR A 108 28.73 -16.80 -26.18
CA TYR A 108 29.12 -15.85 -27.22
C TYR A 108 30.56 -15.37 -26.98
N TRP A 109 31.33 -15.30 -28.05
CA TRP A 109 32.65 -14.75 -28.03
C TRP A 109 32.65 -13.43 -28.78
N LEU A 110 33.05 -12.36 -28.10
CA LEU A 110 33.31 -11.07 -28.73
C LEU A 110 34.81 -10.87 -28.91
N ARG A 111 35.17 -10.28 -30.02
CA ARG A 111 36.52 -9.88 -30.34
C ARG A 111 36.53 -8.36 -30.54
N LEU A 112 37.34 -7.68 -29.75
CA LEU A 112 37.61 -6.25 -29.80
C LEU A 112 39.05 -6.04 -30.25
N ILE A 113 39.26 -5.18 -31.23
CA ILE A 113 40.59 -4.80 -31.71
C ILE A 113 40.78 -3.34 -31.34
N VAL A 114 41.72 -3.06 -30.46
CA VAL A 114 42.00 -1.70 -29.97
C VAL A 114 43.39 -1.28 -30.43
N ARG A 115 43.46 -0.12 -31.04
CA ARG A 115 44.69 0.50 -31.50
C ARG A 115 44.91 1.81 -30.76
N PRO A 116 45.84 1.88 -29.82
CA PRO A 116 46.28 3.14 -29.23
C PRO A 116 47.12 3.91 -30.22
N ASP A 117 46.82 5.20 -30.37
CA ASP A 117 47.58 6.09 -31.24
C ASP A 117 48.60 6.94 -30.43
N ASP A 118 48.60 6.83 -29.09
CA ASP A 118 49.52 7.51 -28.17
C ASP A 118 49.82 6.70 -26.89
N ASP A 119 50.80 7.16 -26.08
CA ASP A 119 51.39 6.42 -24.98
C ASP A 119 50.78 6.66 -23.59
N GLU A 120 49.88 7.60 -23.45
CA GLU A 120 49.66 8.21 -22.13
C GLU A 120 48.40 7.77 -21.37
N HIS A 121 47.49 6.91 -21.88
CA HIS A 121 46.20 6.73 -21.24
C HIS A 121 45.85 5.29 -20.94
N HIS A 122 45.49 5.01 -19.67
CA HIS A 122 44.82 3.79 -19.28
C HIS A 122 43.35 3.83 -19.73
N TRP A 123 42.99 2.85 -20.55
CA TRP A 123 41.63 2.70 -21.04
C TRP A 123 40.95 1.56 -20.33
N TYR A 124 39.67 1.80 -20.02
CA TYR A 124 38.78 0.84 -19.35
C TYR A 124 37.62 0.52 -20.26
N LEU A 125 37.33 -0.76 -20.38
CA LEU A 125 36.11 -1.26 -21.01
C LEU A 125 35.01 -1.40 -19.93
N GLU A 126 33.97 -0.62 -20.07
CA GLU A 126 32.78 -0.75 -19.25
C GLU A 126 31.67 -1.41 -20.03
N MET A 127 31.02 -2.42 -19.42
CA MET A 127 29.84 -3.10 -19.94
C MET A 127 28.65 -2.75 -19.03
N PHE A 128 27.58 -2.19 -19.61
CA PHE A 128 26.44 -1.66 -18.86
C PHE A 128 25.46 -2.72 -18.38
N ASP A 129 25.48 -3.92 -18.96
CA ASP A 129 24.61 -5.00 -18.52
C ASP A 129 25.23 -5.74 -17.33
N SER A 130 24.74 -5.43 -16.12
CA SER A 130 25.22 -6.03 -14.88
C SER A 130 24.70 -7.45 -14.63
N HIS A 131 23.78 -7.96 -15.49
CA HIS A 131 23.06 -9.23 -15.31
C HIS A 131 23.64 -10.42 -16.08
N ILE A 132 24.74 -10.23 -16.79
CA ILE A 132 25.43 -11.31 -17.52
C ILE A 132 25.85 -12.39 -16.51
N ASN A 133 25.39 -13.61 -16.69
CA ASN A 133 25.60 -14.72 -15.76
C ASN A 133 27.07 -15.12 -15.63
N ASP A 134 27.76 -15.39 -16.75
CA ASP A 134 29.16 -15.79 -16.81
C ASP A 134 29.88 -14.95 -17.86
N LEU A 135 30.82 -14.17 -17.43
CA LEU A 135 31.62 -13.27 -18.26
C LEU A 135 33.11 -13.53 -18.01
N THR A 136 33.82 -13.80 -19.05
CA THR A 136 35.29 -13.93 -18.96
C THR A 136 35.97 -12.98 -19.96
N PHE A 137 36.74 -12.05 -19.44
CA PHE A 137 37.53 -11.12 -20.22
C PHE A 137 38.95 -11.68 -20.41
N PHE A 138 39.39 -11.80 -21.65
CA PHE A 138 40.71 -12.31 -22.00
C PHE A 138 41.58 -11.20 -22.59
N ARG A 139 42.75 -11.06 -22.05
CA ARG A 139 43.82 -10.16 -22.55
C ARG A 139 45.13 -10.89 -22.66
N ALA A 140 45.99 -10.44 -23.59
CA ALA A 140 47.33 -10.95 -23.72
C ALA A 140 48.27 -10.33 -22.66
N ASN A 141 49.17 -11.12 -22.11
CA ASN A 141 50.28 -10.62 -21.30
C ASN A 141 51.47 -10.17 -22.18
N ALA A 142 52.57 -9.76 -21.56
CA ALA A 142 53.78 -9.33 -22.26
C ALA A 142 54.38 -10.39 -23.21
N THR A 143 54.13 -11.67 -22.94
CA THR A 143 54.61 -12.80 -23.76
C THR A 143 53.60 -13.23 -24.84
N GLY A 144 52.47 -12.50 -25.02
CA GLY A 144 51.43 -12.86 -25.99
C GLY A 144 50.51 -14.00 -25.54
N ARG A 145 50.67 -14.51 -24.30
CA ARG A 145 49.77 -15.52 -23.72
C ARG A 145 48.52 -14.85 -23.15
N TYR A 146 47.37 -15.36 -23.53
CA TYR A 146 46.11 -14.87 -23.01
C TYR A 146 45.82 -15.46 -21.61
N PHE A 147 45.33 -14.61 -20.73
CA PHE A 147 44.77 -15.01 -19.44
C PHE A 147 43.37 -14.39 -19.30
N GLY A 148 42.49 -15.14 -18.66
CA GLY A 148 41.10 -14.75 -18.49
C GLY A 148 40.80 -14.28 -17.07
N VAL A 149 40.06 -13.21 -16.95
CA VAL A 149 39.44 -12.75 -15.70
C VAL A 149 37.97 -13.11 -15.77
N ARG A 150 37.54 -14.08 -14.93
CA ARG A 150 36.17 -14.58 -14.90
C ARG A 150 35.38 -13.86 -13.82
N THR A 151 34.22 -13.38 -14.19
CA THR A 151 33.24 -12.70 -13.33
C THR A 151 31.84 -12.98 -13.87
N GLY A 152 30.78 -12.45 -13.24
CA GLY A 152 29.41 -12.63 -13.69
C GLY A 152 28.44 -12.50 -12.55
N ALA A 153 27.15 -12.48 -12.90
CA ALA A 153 26.06 -12.42 -11.93
C ALA A 153 25.87 -13.73 -11.13
N ASP A 154 26.42 -14.85 -11.66
CA ASP A 154 26.41 -16.17 -10.99
C ASP A 154 27.60 -16.34 -10.02
N LEU A 155 28.52 -15.42 -10.01
CA LEU A 155 29.67 -15.43 -9.14
C LEU A 155 29.53 -14.35 -8.06
N PRO A 156 30.17 -14.51 -6.87
CA PRO A 156 30.16 -13.45 -5.87
C PRO A 156 30.64 -12.12 -6.43
N PHE A 157 30.08 -11.00 -5.94
CA PHE A 157 30.44 -9.67 -6.43
C PHE A 157 31.96 -9.40 -6.38
N ALA A 158 32.64 -9.98 -5.37
CA ALA A 158 34.10 -9.90 -5.23
C ALA A 158 34.87 -10.52 -6.42
N SER A 159 34.22 -11.26 -7.31
CA SER A 159 34.85 -11.75 -8.56
C SER A 159 35.09 -10.61 -9.57
N ARG A 160 34.47 -9.45 -9.41
CA ARG A 160 34.66 -8.29 -10.27
C ARG A 160 36.05 -7.70 -10.06
N PRO A 161 36.79 -7.37 -11.13
CA PRO A 161 38.08 -6.75 -11.01
C PRO A 161 38.07 -5.41 -10.27
N TYR A 162 36.98 -4.71 -10.36
CA TYR A 162 36.71 -3.43 -9.70
C TYR A 162 35.40 -3.51 -8.94
N ALA A 163 35.36 -2.93 -7.74
CA ALA A 163 34.12 -2.81 -6.94
C ALA A 163 33.20 -1.76 -7.57
N TYR A 164 32.50 -2.15 -8.61
CA TYR A 164 31.62 -1.31 -9.41
C TYR A 164 30.42 -2.09 -9.91
N LYS A 165 29.26 -1.46 -9.95
CA LYS A 165 28.00 -2.09 -10.32
C LYS A 165 27.97 -2.69 -11.74
N ASN A 166 28.71 -2.11 -12.69
CA ASN A 166 28.89 -2.62 -14.03
C ASN A 166 30.18 -3.46 -14.13
N PHE A 167 30.34 -4.25 -15.18
CA PHE A 167 31.62 -4.93 -15.42
C PHE A 167 32.61 -3.97 -16.00
N LEU A 168 33.76 -3.86 -15.34
CA LEU A 168 34.84 -2.95 -15.71
C LEU A 168 36.17 -3.72 -15.87
N PHE A 169 36.81 -3.55 -17.01
CA PHE A 169 38.05 -4.21 -17.32
C PHE A 169 39.10 -3.21 -17.77
N ASN A 170 40.28 -3.27 -17.21
CA ASN A 170 41.42 -2.48 -17.67
C ASN A 170 42.04 -3.14 -18.92
N LEU A 171 42.19 -2.37 -19.97
CA LEU A 171 42.71 -2.87 -21.24
C LEU A 171 44.24 -3.04 -21.26
N TYR A 172 44.99 -2.40 -20.34
CA TYR A 172 46.48 -2.47 -20.29
C TYR A 172 47.09 -2.37 -21.67
N GLN A 173 46.97 -1.24 -22.30
CA GLN A 173 47.44 -1.03 -23.64
C GLN A 173 48.97 -0.89 -23.68
N ARG A 174 49.59 -1.36 -24.78
CA ARG A 174 50.96 -1.04 -25.12
C ARG A 174 50.96 0.04 -26.15
N PRO A 175 51.83 1.02 -26.00
CA PRO A 175 51.96 2.12 -26.95
C PRO A 175 52.11 1.62 -28.39
N ASN A 176 51.34 2.21 -29.31
CA ASN A 176 51.44 1.95 -30.75
C ASN A 176 51.28 0.45 -31.18
N GLU A 177 50.88 -0.44 -30.26
CA GLU A 177 50.65 -1.85 -30.57
C GLU A 177 49.14 -2.15 -30.63
N THR A 178 48.67 -2.63 -31.78
CA THR A 178 47.28 -3.09 -31.90
C THR A 178 47.06 -4.33 -31.04
N GLN A 179 46.10 -4.27 -30.11
CA GLN A 179 45.79 -5.36 -29.21
C GLN A 179 44.42 -5.92 -29.47
N THR A 180 44.29 -7.22 -29.34
CA THR A 180 43.01 -7.93 -29.49
C THR A 180 42.58 -8.46 -28.14
N TYR A 181 41.36 -8.11 -27.75
CA TYR A 181 40.70 -8.59 -26.53
C TYR A 181 39.58 -9.52 -26.92
N TYR A 182 39.34 -10.51 -26.09
CA TYR A 182 38.23 -11.42 -26.26
C TYR A 182 37.38 -11.41 -24.98
N LEU A 183 36.06 -11.44 -25.18
CA LEU A 183 35.10 -11.64 -24.09
C LEU A 183 34.26 -12.87 -24.42
N ARG A 184 34.21 -13.78 -23.46
CA ARG A 184 33.28 -14.89 -23.50
C ARG A 184 32.13 -14.56 -22.55
N LEU A 185 30.90 -14.54 -23.06
CA LEU A 185 29.75 -14.29 -22.26
C LEU A 185 28.72 -15.42 -22.45
N LYS A 186 28.06 -15.73 -21.33
CA LYS A 186 26.89 -16.58 -21.32
C LYS A 186 25.84 -15.93 -20.41
N SER A 187 24.61 -15.81 -20.88
CA SER A 187 23.52 -15.23 -20.11
C SER A 187 22.25 -16.05 -20.29
N ASP A 188 21.56 -16.28 -19.20
CA ASP A 188 20.26 -16.96 -19.15
C ASP A 188 19.11 -16.07 -19.65
N SER A 189 19.36 -14.78 -19.81
CA SER A 189 18.41 -13.80 -20.32
C SER A 189 18.94 -13.17 -21.62
N LYS A 190 18.03 -12.65 -22.43
CA LYS A 190 18.42 -11.85 -23.61
C LYS A 190 19.16 -10.61 -23.12
N THR A 191 20.37 -10.44 -23.60
CA THR A 191 21.24 -9.33 -23.24
C THR A 191 21.75 -8.61 -24.49
N SER A 192 22.18 -7.36 -24.31
CA SER A 192 22.80 -6.58 -25.36
C SER A 192 24.21 -6.20 -24.96
N PHE A 193 25.15 -6.27 -25.91
CA PHE A 193 26.51 -5.81 -25.70
C PHE A 193 26.58 -4.29 -25.82
N LEU A 194 26.08 -3.60 -24.79
CA LEU A 194 26.25 -2.15 -24.67
C LEU A 194 27.50 -1.87 -23.84
N SER A 195 28.48 -1.21 -24.45
CA SER A 195 29.77 -0.96 -23.78
C SER A 195 30.41 0.34 -24.26
N GLU A 196 31.24 0.90 -23.41
CA GLU A 196 32.05 2.09 -23.70
C GLU A 196 33.48 1.89 -23.26
N LEU A 197 34.38 2.52 -24.01
CA LEU A 197 35.72 2.76 -23.55
C LEU A 197 35.82 4.13 -22.90
N ARG A 198 36.46 4.19 -21.74
CA ARG A 198 36.71 5.44 -21.02
C ARG A 198 38.16 5.50 -20.55
N ASN A 199 38.75 6.68 -20.61
CA ASN A 199 39.98 6.91 -19.92
C ASN A 199 39.78 7.10 -18.42
N GLU A 200 40.84 7.06 -17.63
CA GLU A 200 40.79 7.12 -16.18
C GLU A 200 40.08 8.37 -15.63
N THR A 201 40.38 9.52 -16.21
CA THR A 201 39.79 10.81 -15.79
C THR A 201 38.26 10.83 -16.03
N MET A 202 37.84 10.38 -17.21
CA MET A 202 36.45 10.32 -17.57
C MET A 202 35.70 9.27 -16.75
N LEU A 203 36.36 8.14 -16.45
CA LEU A 203 35.79 7.07 -15.62
C LEU A 203 35.53 7.58 -14.19
N ALA A 204 36.47 8.29 -13.58
CA ALA A 204 36.31 8.87 -12.25
C ALA A 204 35.14 9.87 -12.20
N SER A 205 35.08 10.78 -13.19
CA SER A 205 33.95 11.73 -13.31
C SER A 205 32.62 11.02 -13.54
N HIS A 206 32.64 9.95 -14.35
CA HIS A 206 31.44 9.14 -14.58
C HIS A 206 30.94 8.47 -13.29
N PHE A 207 31.83 7.85 -12.53
CA PHE A 207 31.46 7.25 -11.23
C PHE A 207 30.84 8.27 -10.28
N GLN A 208 31.47 9.43 -10.14
CA GLN A 208 30.95 10.48 -9.28
C GLN A 208 29.53 10.92 -9.69
N THR A 209 29.32 11.12 -10.99
CA THR A 209 28.03 11.55 -11.53
C THR A 209 26.98 10.45 -11.40
N GLU A 210 27.32 9.22 -11.72
CA GLU A 210 26.42 8.08 -11.72
C GLU A 210 25.98 7.73 -10.28
N TYR A 211 26.94 7.50 -9.38
CA TYR A 211 26.61 7.21 -7.98
C TYR A 211 25.96 8.40 -7.26
N GLY A 212 26.33 9.64 -7.61
CA GLY A 212 25.68 10.84 -7.12
C GLY A 212 24.22 10.91 -7.56
N THR A 213 23.94 10.64 -8.83
CA THR A 213 22.56 10.62 -9.37
C THR A 213 21.73 9.50 -8.76
N LEU A 214 22.28 8.28 -8.70
CA LEU A 214 21.61 7.14 -8.11
C LEU A 214 21.42 7.32 -6.60
N GLY A 215 22.43 7.84 -5.89
CA GLY A 215 22.33 8.17 -4.47
C GLY A 215 21.24 9.19 -4.19
N GLY A 216 21.13 10.23 -5.02
CA GLY A 216 20.01 11.20 -4.97
C GLY A 216 18.67 10.54 -5.19
N PHE A 217 18.57 9.67 -6.20
CA PHE A 217 17.35 8.91 -6.49
C PHE A 217 16.91 8.04 -5.32
N TYR A 218 17.79 7.17 -4.79
CA TYR A 218 17.47 6.31 -3.65
C TYR A 218 17.27 7.11 -2.37
N GLY A 219 17.97 8.23 -2.19
CA GLY A 219 17.74 9.15 -1.10
C GLY A 219 16.32 9.70 -1.07
N VAL A 220 15.80 10.13 -2.22
CA VAL A 220 14.40 10.57 -2.35
C VAL A 220 13.44 9.43 -2.04
N LEU A 221 13.65 8.22 -2.59
CA LEU A 221 12.79 7.08 -2.30
C LEU A 221 12.78 6.74 -0.81
N LEU A 222 13.94 6.73 -0.17
CA LEU A 222 14.07 6.46 1.27
C LEU A 222 13.32 7.49 2.11
N ILE A 223 13.52 8.79 1.81
CA ILE A 223 12.81 9.89 2.49
C ILE A 223 11.29 9.70 2.34
N MET A 224 10.82 9.36 1.13
CA MET A 224 9.40 9.18 0.88
C MET A 224 8.83 7.94 1.57
N VAL A 225 9.59 6.85 1.68
CA VAL A 225 9.22 5.67 2.48
C VAL A 225 9.08 6.05 3.94
N VAL A 226 10.11 6.68 4.52
CA VAL A 226 10.11 7.11 5.93
C VAL A 226 8.97 8.08 6.20
N TYR A 227 8.82 9.10 5.36
CA TYR A 227 7.77 10.10 5.48
C TYR A 227 6.36 9.48 5.48
N ASN A 228 6.06 8.63 4.50
CA ASN A 228 4.74 8.00 4.41
C ASN A 228 4.52 6.93 5.49
N LEU A 229 5.59 6.27 5.95
CA LEU A 229 5.52 5.36 7.09
C LEU A 229 5.21 6.10 8.39
N LEU A 230 5.84 7.25 8.62
CA LEU A 230 5.52 8.11 9.76
C LEU A 230 4.06 8.59 9.71
N ILE A 231 3.59 9.04 8.55
CA ILE A 231 2.18 9.41 8.38
C ILE A 231 1.26 8.22 8.69
N PHE A 232 1.60 7.02 8.23
CA PHE A 232 0.86 5.81 8.57
C PHE A 232 0.81 5.58 10.08
N LEU A 233 1.92 5.73 10.79
CA LEU A 233 2.00 5.53 12.24
C LEU A 233 1.16 6.56 13.00
N PHE A 234 1.05 7.79 12.51
CA PHE A 234 0.26 8.86 13.14
C PHE A 234 -1.23 8.78 12.79
N ILE A 235 -1.57 8.58 11.52
CA ILE A 235 -2.97 8.62 11.04
C ILE A 235 -3.60 7.23 11.08
N GLY A 236 -2.81 6.17 10.84
CA GLY A 236 -3.24 4.78 10.81
C GLY A 236 -4.01 4.35 9.57
N GLU A 237 -4.03 5.19 8.55
CA GLU A 237 -4.71 4.88 7.31
C GLU A 237 -3.91 3.87 6.47
N GLN A 238 -4.47 2.70 6.25
CA GLN A 238 -3.85 1.56 5.57
C GLN A 238 -3.33 1.89 4.16
N THR A 239 -3.87 2.92 3.52
CA THR A 239 -3.47 3.31 2.16
C THR A 239 -2.03 3.79 2.12
N TYR A 240 -1.54 4.45 3.20
CA TYR A 240 -0.12 4.84 3.31
C TYR A 240 0.81 3.63 3.43
N LEU A 241 0.43 2.62 4.22
CA LEU A 241 1.24 1.41 4.34
C LEU A 241 1.32 0.67 3.00
N ARG A 242 0.20 0.55 2.26
CA ARG A 242 0.19 -0.05 0.92
C ARG A 242 1.09 0.72 -0.04
N TYR A 243 1.08 2.04 0.06
CA TYR A 243 1.97 2.90 -0.72
C TYR A 243 3.44 2.68 -0.37
N VAL A 244 3.79 2.61 0.91
CA VAL A 244 5.16 2.29 1.37
C VAL A 244 5.63 0.94 0.82
N VAL A 245 4.80 -0.10 0.88
CA VAL A 245 5.11 -1.42 0.32
C VAL A 245 5.34 -1.34 -1.19
N TYR A 246 4.53 -0.56 -1.91
CA TYR A 246 4.71 -0.31 -3.32
C TYR A 246 6.06 0.38 -3.61
N VAL A 247 6.40 1.47 -2.91
CA VAL A 247 7.68 2.19 -3.10
C VAL A 247 8.88 1.32 -2.76
N LEU A 248 8.79 0.49 -1.72
CA LEU A 248 9.84 -0.49 -1.38
C LEU A 248 10.01 -1.55 -2.47
N SER A 249 8.92 -2.02 -3.07
CA SER A 249 8.98 -2.97 -4.20
C SER A 249 9.61 -2.34 -5.44
N CYS A 250 9.33 -1.06 -5.69
CA CYS A 250 9.99 -0.28 -6.72
C CYS A 250 11.47 -0.11 -6.44
N SER A 251 11.82 0.27 -5.22
CA SER A 251 13.22 0.43 -4.81
C SER A 251 13.99 -0.89 -4.99
N LEU A 252 13.37 -2.02 -4.66
CA LEU A 252 13.96 -3.34 -4.86
C LEU A 252 14.21 -3.64 -6.34
N LEU A 253 13.23 -3.32 -7.21
CA LEU A 253 13.39 -3.49 -8.65
C LEU A 253 14.54 -2.65 -9.17
N PHE A 254 14.58 -1.35 -8.86
CA PHE A 254 15.66 -0.47 -9.32
C PHE A 254 17.02 -0.88 -8.75
N LEU A 255 17.10 -1.26 -7.46
CA LEU A 255 18.33 -1.77 -6.86
C LEU A 255 18.86 -3.01 -7.58
N SER A 256 17.98 -3.85 -8.09
CA SER A 256 18.29 -5.02 -8.88
C SER A 256 18.75 -4.63 -10.29
N GLU A 257 17.96 -3.81 -11.00
CA GLU A 257 18.26 -3.37 -12.38
C GLU A 257 19.54 -2.52 -12.46
N ASP A 258 19.77 -1.63 -11.48
CA ASP A 258 20.98 -0.79 -11.40
C ASP A 258 22.21 -1.58 -10.94
N GLY A 259 22.06 -2.83 -10.45
CA GLY A 259 23.15 -3.65 -9.92
C GLY A 259 23.62 -3.26 -8.52
N LEU A 260 23.07 -2.21 -7.91
CA LEU A 260 23.46 -1.73 -6.57
C LEU A 260 23.05 -2.70 -5.46
N GLY A 261 21.97 -3.42 -5.64
CA GLY A 261 21.56 -4.46 -4.70
C GLY A 261 22.61 -5.55 -4.57
N PHE A 262 23.18 -5.98 -5.68
CA PHE A 262 24.24 -6.97 -5.69
C PHE A 262 25.57 -6.41 -5.16
N GLU A 263 25.85 -5.12 -5.41
CA GLU A 263 27.07 -4.47 -4.91
C GLU A 263 27.06 -4.30 -3.38
N TYR A 264 25.94 -3.79 -2.80
CA TYR A 264 25.94 -3.33 -1.40
C TYR A 264 25.14 -4.20 -0.45
N ILE A 265 24.07 -4.89 -0.91
CA ILE A 265 23.13 -5.55 0.00
C ILE A 265 23.37 -7.06 0.07
N TRP A 266 23.60 -7.73 -1.08
CA TRP A 266 23.82 -9.18 -1.13
C TRP A 266 25.03 -9.60 -1.97
N PRO A 267 26.24 -9.01 -1.79
CA PRO A 267 27.41 -9.25 -2.65
C PRO A 267 27.93 -10.69 -2.62
N ALA A 268 27.68 -11.41 -1.53
CA ALA A 268 28.14 -12.78 -1.36
C ALA A 268 27.11 -13.83 -1.80
N LEU A 269 25.90 -13.41 -2.27
CA LEU A 269 24.78 -14.29 -2.53
C LEU A 269 24.27 -14.18 -3.99
N PRO A 270 25.01 -14.76 -4.97
CA PRO A 270 24.60 -14.72 -6.38
C PRO A 270 23.18 -15.30 -6.61
N TRP A 271 22.84 -16.39 -5.91
CA TRP A 271 21.53 -17.00 -6.02
C TRP A 271 20.39 -16.03 -5.63
N LEU A 272 20.63 -15.18 -4.60
CA LEU A 272 19.66 -14.18 -4.17
C LEU A 272 19.52 -13.09 -5.24
N ASN A 273 20.63 -12.71 -5.90
CA ASN A 273 20.59 -11.78 -7.01
C ASN A 273 19.68 -12.29 -8.14
N GLN A 274 19.79 -13.56 -8.51
CA GLN A 274 18.90 -14.18 -9.51
C GLN A 274 17.44 -14.18 -9.05
N VAL A 275 17.19 -14.56 -7.80
CA VAL A 275 15.80 -14.57 -7.24
C VAL A 275 15.20 -13.18 -7.22
N VAL A 276 15.98 -12.17 -6.84
CA VAL A 276 15.49 -10.78 -6.81
C VAL A 276 15.25 -10.24 -8.23
N ASN A 277 16.17 -10.49 -9.16
CA ASN A 277 15.99 -10.08 -10.55
C ASN A 277 14.73 -10.68 -11.19
N ALA A 278 14.42 -11.93 -10.87
CA ALA A 278 13.23 -12.62 -11.34
C ALA A 278 11.95 -12.16 -10.60
N GLY A 279 12.06 -11.97 -9.30
CA GLY A 279 10.91 -11.75 -8.42
C GLY A 279 10.51 -10.30 -8.24
N ALA A 280 11.45 -9.35 -8.29
CA ALA A 280 11.16 -7.94 -8.06
C ALA A 280 10.15 -7.35 -9.06
N PRO A 281 10.20 -7.65 -10.36
CA PRO A 281 9.19 -7.21 -11.30
C PRO A 281 7.79 -7.76 -10.98
N ILE A 282 7.70 -9.04 -10.59
CA ILE A 282 6.42 -9.69 -10.21
C ILE A 282 5.89 -9.04 -8.93
N LEU A 283 6.75 -8.84 -7.94
CA LEU A 283 6.40 -8.17 -6.69
C LEU A 283 5.89 -6.76 -6.95
N LEU A 284 6.56 -6.00 -7.83
CA LEU A 284 6.11 -4.68 -8.23
C LEU A 284 4.72 -4.71 -8.86
N LEU A 285 4.48 -5.62 -9.81
CA LEU A 285 3.16 -5.75 -10.46
C LEU A 285 2.05 -6.00 -9.43
N LEU A 286 2.28 -6.88 -8.47
CA LEU A 286 1.30 -7.24 -7.44
C LEU A 286 1.08 -6.08 -6.47
N THR A 287 2.15 -5.48 -5.94
CA THR A 287 2.06 -4.38 -4.96
C THR A 287 1.50 -3.11 -5.58
N PHE A 288 1.92 -2.75 -6.79
CA PHE A 288 1.35 -1.63 -7.54
C PHE A 288 -0.15 -1.81 -7.80
N SER A 289 -0.54 -2.98 -8.31
CA SER A 289 -1.94 -3.28 -8.58
C SER A 289 -2.79 -3.25 -7.31
N TYR A 290 -2.25 -3.82 -6.21
CA TYR A 290 -2.92 -3.79 -4.91
C TYR A 290 -3.08 -2.36 -4.41
N TYR A 291 -2.02 -1.54 -4.47
CA TYR A 291 -2.06 -0.12 -4.10
C TYR A 291 -3.05 0.67 -4.97
N ALA A 292 -2.91 0.58 -6.31
CA ALA A 292 -3.71 1.33 -7.26
C ALA A 292 -5.22 1.07 -7.10
N ARG A 293 -5.62 -0.20 -6.96
CA ARG A 293 -7.02 -0.57 -6.75
C ARG A 293 -7.61 0.01 -5.47
N HIS A 294 -6.85 0.01 -4.38
CA HIS A 294 -7.30 0.58 -3.10
C HIS A 294 -7.22 2.11 -3.09
N PHE A 295 -6.24 2.69 -3.76
CA PHE A 295 -6.16 4.14 -3.93
C PHE A 295 -7.37 4.70 -4.70
N LEU A 296 -7.75 4.01 -5.77
CA LEU A 296 -8.89 4.38 -6.63
C LEU A 296 -10.25 3.96 -6.05
N ASP A 297 -10.28 3.25 -4.93
CA ASP A 297 -11.49 2.61 -4.38
C ASP A 297 -12.20 1.73 -5.43
N ALA A 298 -11.41 1.05 -6.28
CA ALA A 298 -11.92 0.29 -7.43
C ALA A 298 -12.96 -0.78 -7.05
N PRO A 299 -12.82 -1.54 -5.95
CA PRO A 299 -13.85 -2.53 -5.56
C PRO A 299 -15.24 -1.92 -5.33
N GLN A 300 -15.31 -0.67 -4.87
CA GLN A 300 -16.57 0.02 -4.59
C GLN A 300 -17.09 0.80 -5.81
N ARG A 301 -16.18 1.45 -6.54
CA ARG A 301 -16.53 2.33 -7.67
C ARG A 301 -16.71 1.59 -8.98
N LEU A 302 -15.96 0.51 -9.18
CA LEU A 302 -15.95 -0.28 -10.40
C LEU A 302 -16.13 -1.79 -10.11
N PRO A 303 -17.21 -2.22 -9.42
CA PRO A 303 -17.38 -3.60 -8.95
C PRO A 303 -17.37 -4.64 -10.06
N ARG A 304 -17.71 -4.25 -11.31
CA ARG A 304 -17.67 -5.15 -12.47
C ARG A 304 -16.28 -5.27 -13.09
N LEU A 305 -15.47 -4.23 -13.04
CA LEU A 305 -14.13 -4.21 -13.65
C LEU A 305 -13.06 -4.75 -12.69
N ASP A 306 -13.19 -4.52 -11.38
CA ASP A 306 -12.20 -4.90 -10.38
C ASP A 306 -11.83 -6.39 -10.35
N PRO A 307 -12.78 -7.36 -10.48
CA PRO A 307 -12.43 -8.77 -10.55
C PRO A 307 -11.62 -9.12 -11.81
N TRP A 308 -11.91 -8.47 -12.95
CA TRP A 308 -11.14 -8.65 -14.18
C TRP A 308 -9.72 -8.10 -14.05
N VAL A 309 -9.55 -6.92 -13.42
CA VAL A 309 -8.22 -6.37 -13.12
C VAL A 309 -7.42 -7.37 -12.27
N ARG A 310 -8.03 -7.92 -11.21
CA ARG A 310 -7.38 -8.94 -10.37
C ARG A 310 -6.99 -10.19 -11.16
N ALA A 311 -7.91 -10.70 -11.94
CA ALA A 311 -7.67 -11.91 -12.74
C ALA A 311 -6.53 -11.70 -13.73
N VAL A 312 -6.51 -10.57 -14.44
CA VAL A 312 -5.45 -10.24 -15.41
C VAL A 312 -4.11 -10.04 -14.69
N VAL A 313 -4.07 -9.34 -13.56
CA VAL A 313 -2.84 -9.16 -12.78
C VAL A 313 -2.28 -10.50 -12.31
N LEU A 314 -3.12 -11.37 -11.74
CA LEU A 314 -2.68 -12.69 -11.26
C LEU A 314 -2.25 -13.59 -12.42
N LEU A 315 -2.97 -13.56 -13.54
CA LEU A 315 -2.59 -14.29 -14.74
C LEU A 315 -1.23 -13.78 -15.28
N SER A 316 -1.06 -12.46 -15.40
CA SER A 316 0.21 -11.87 -15.83
C SER A 316 1.35 -12.22 -14.90
N ALA A 317 1.13 -12.16 -13.57
CA ALA A 317 2.14 -12.56 -12.58
C ALA A 317 2.51 -14.04 -12.69
N GLY A 318 1.53 -14.92 -12.91
CA GLY A 318 1.76 -16.34 -13.13
C GLY A 318 2.51 -16.63 -14.43
N LEU A 319 2.15 -15.94 -15.53
CA LEU A 319 2.85 -16.05 -16.81
C LEU A 319 4.28 -15.51 -16.73
N LEU A 320 4.50 -14.41 -16.01
CA LEU A 320 5.83 -13.86 -15.74
C LEU A 320 6.70 -14.85 -14.97
N LEU A 321 6.13 -15.50 -13.95
CA LEU A 321 6.83 -16.52 -13.18
C LEU A 321 7.20 -17.71 -14.08
N LEU A 322 6.28 -18.18 -14.91
CA LEU A 322 6.53 -19.24 -15.87
C LEU A 322 7.59 -18.85 -16.90
N ASP A 323 7.51 -17.62 -17.44
CA ASP A 323 8.52 -17.12 -18.39
C ASP A 323 9.91 -17.06 -17.77
N THR A 324 10.00 -16.56 -16.54
CA THR A 324 11.29 -16.40 -15.84
C THR A 324 11.93 -17.74 -15.50
N VAL A 325 11.13 -18.72 -15.09
CA VAL A 325 11.64 -20.02 -14.62
C VAL A 325 11.89 -20.99 -15.79
N PHE A 326 10.98 -21.06 -16.75
CA PHE A 326 10.98 -22.14 -17.76
C PHE A 326 11.27 -21.66 -19.19
N VAL A 327 10.71 -20.53 -19.63
CA VAL A 327 10.72 -20.15 -21.04
C VAL A 327 11.89 -19.23 -21.38
N LYS A 328 12.23 -18.28 -20.46
CA LYS A 328 13.30 -17.28 -20.62
C LYS A 328 13.21 -16.54 -21.97
N SER A 329 11.98 -16.23 -22.41
CA SER A 329 11.71 -15.72 -23.78
C SER A 329 12.18 -14.28 -24.00
N GLY A 330 12.37 -13.51 -22.93
CA GLY A 330 12.68 -12.08 -22.99
C GLY A 330 11.51 -11.21 -23.47
N PHE A 331 10.32 -11.77 -23.71
CA PHE A 331 9.10 -11.03 -24.06
C PHE A 331 8.26 -10.61 -22.85
N SER A 332 8.78 -10.86 -21.66
CA SER A 332 8.07 -10.63 -20.39
C SER A 332 7.54 -9.20 -20.21
N PHE A 333 8.16 -8.19 -20.84
CA PHE A 333 7.69 -6.81 -20.69
C PHE A 333 6.28 -6.58 -21.30
N TRP A 334 5.85 -7.36 -22.29
CA TRP A 334 4.50 -7.27 -22.85
C TRP A 334 3.42 -7.66 -21.85
N LEU A 335 3.77 -8.56 -20.93
CA LEU A 335 2.85 -9.03 -19.89
C LEU A 335 2.50 -7.95 -18.85
N TYR A 336 3.30 -6.89 -18.76
CA TYR A 336 3.00 -5.73 -17.89
C TYR A 336 2.05 -4.74 -18.55
N LEU A 337 2.06 -4.63 -19.89
CA LEU A 337 1.27 -3.60 -20.60
C LEU A 337 -0.24 -3.77 -20.40
N LEU A 338 -0.74 -5.00 -20.40
CA LEU A 338 -2.17 -5.26 -20.27
C LEU A 338 -2.69 -4.87 -18.87
N PRO A 339 -2.13 -5.37 -17.75
CA PRO A 339 -2.58 -4.96 -16.41
C PRO A 339 -2.35 -3.46 -16.16
N TYR A 340 -1.24 -2.90 -16.66
CA TYR A 340 -0.98 -1.46 -16.57
C TYR A 340 -2.05 -0.63 -17.29
N GLY A 341 -2.36 -0.99 -18.55
CA GLY A 341 -3.40 -0.34 -19.36
C GLY A 341 -4.79 -0.44 -18.72
N MET A 342 -5.12 -1.61 -18.15
CA MET A 342 -6.38 -1.79 -17.42
C MET A 342 -6.48 -0.92 -16.18
N LEU A 343 -5.41 -0.80 -15.39
CA LEU A 343 -5.36 0.07 -14.22
C LEU A 343 -5.44 1.55 -14.61
N TYR A 344 -4.76 1.94 -15.68
CA TYR A 344 -4.83 3.30 -16.21
C TYR A 344 -6.24 3.63 -16.69
N PHE A 345 -6.88 2.70 -17.41
CA PHE A 345 -8.27 2.83 -17.84
C PHE A 345 -9.24 2.89 -16.66
N ALA A 346 -9.04 2.05 -15.64
CA ALA A 346 -9.84 2.10 -14.42
C ALA A 346 -9.70 3.47 -13.72
N ALA A 347 -8.49 4.02 -13.65
CA ALA A 347 -8.26 5.36 -13.10
C ALA A 347 -8.99 6.44 -13.90
N PHE A 348 -8.99 6.34 -15.23
CA PHE A 348 -9.73 7.25 -16.10
C PHE A 348 -11.25 7.19 -15.85
N LEU A 349 -11.81 5.99 -15.70
CA LEU A 349 -13.23 5.83 -15.39
C LEU A 349 -13.58 6.42 -14.02
N VAL A 350 -12.74 6.18 -13.02
CA VAL A 350 -12.92 6.72 -11.66
C VAL A 350 -12.79 8.25 -11.65
N TYR A 351 -11.88 8.80 -12.44
CA TYR A 351 -11.77 10.25 -12.64
C TYR A 351 -13.06 10.83 -13.25
N ARG A 352 -13.62 10.18 -14.28
CA ARG A 352 -14.90 10.59 -14.88
C ARG A 352 -16.08 10.51 -13.93
N GLN A 353 -16.04 9.65 -12.91
CA GLN A 353 -17.01 9.60 -11.82
C GLN A 353 -16.86 10.75 -10.80
N GLY A 354 -15.92 11.69 -11.01
CA GLY A 354 -15.71 12.87 -10.17
C GLY A 354 -14.76 12.65 -8.98
N PHE A 355 -14.04 11.54 -8.92
CA PHE A 355 -13.03 11.30 -7.88
C PHE A 355 -11.75 12.10 -8.21
N ARG A 356 -11.63 13.26 -7.60
CA ARG A 356 -10.52 14.22 -7.88
C ARG A 356 -9.11 13.64 -7.70
N PRO A 357 -8.80 12.81 -6.68
CA PRO A 357 -7.46 12.25 -6.52
C PRO A 357 -6.99 11.40 -7.71
N ALA A 358 -7.91 10.82 -8.49
CA ALA A 358 -7.56 10.01 -9.67
C ALA A 358 -6.82 10.83 -10.77
N ARG A 359 -6.95 12.16 -10.80
CA ARG A 359 -6.20 13.03 -11.75
C ARG A 359 -4.69 12.94 -11.53
N PHE A 360 -4.26 12.89 -10.27
CA PHE A 360 -2.85 12.78 -9.93
C PHE A 360 -2.30 11.39 -10.28
N PHE A 361 -3.13 10.36 -10.09
CA PHE A 361 -2.80 9.00 -10.53
C PHE A 361 -2.58 8.97 -12.05
N LEU A 362 -3.48 9.53 -12.83
CA LEU A 362 -3.36 9.60 -14.29
C LEU A 362 -2.13 10.38 -14.74
N LEU A 363 -1.84 11.51 -14.08
CA LEU A 363 -0.67 12.33 -14.39
C LEU A 363 0.63 11.57 -14.09
N ALA A 364 0.75 10.99 -12.90
CA ALA A 364 1.93 10.26 -12.48
C ALA A 364 2.18 9.03 -13.38
N GLN A 365 1.15 8.22 -13.58
CA GLN A 365 1.25 7.05 -14.45
C GLN A 365 1.42 7.41 -15.94
N GLY A 366 0.91 8.55 -16.38
CA GLY A 366 1.16 9.06 -17.72
C GLY A 366 2.64 9.36 -17.97
N LEU A 367 3.34 9.96 -16.99
CA LEU A 367 4.79 10.18 -17.07
C LEU A 367 5.58 8.86 -17.09
N VAL A 368 5.19 7.89 -16.26
CA VAL A 368 5.79 6.54 -16.28
C VAL A 368 5.55 5.85 -17.62
N ALA A 369 4.37 5.99 -18.23
CA ALA A 369 4.09 5.45 -19.55
C ALA A 369 5.00 6.03 -20.64
N VAL A 370 5.28 7.33 -20.59
CA VAL A 370 6.20 7.99 -21.53
C VAL A 370 7.64 7.47 -21.33
N SER A 371 8.10 7.34 -20.09
CA SER A 371 9.44 6.81 -19.82
C SER A 371 9.55 5.32 -20.18
N LEU A 372 8.49 4.55 -20.01
CA LEU A 372 8.41 3.16 -20.47
C LEU A 372 8.52 3.07 -22.00
N LEU A 373 7.91 4.02 -22.73
CA LEU A 373 8.06 4.09 -24.19
C LEU A 373 9.54 4.32 -24.59
N PHE A 374 10.27 5.22 -23.89
CA PHE A 374 11.70 5.38 -24.11
C PHE A 374 12.50 4.10 -23.82
N LEU A 375 12.16 3.41 -22.73
CA LEU A 375 12.79 2.13 -22.40
C LEU A 375 12.55 1.09 -23.51
N ILE A 376 11.32 0.97 -24.00
CA ILE A 376 10.96 0.02 -25.07
C ILE A 376 11.70 0.37 -26.36
N THR A 377 11.73 1.63 -26.80
CA THR A 377 12.40 2.06 -28.02
C THR A 377 13.91 1.78 -27.95
N ARG A 378 14.54 1.99 -26.77
CA ARG A 378 15.94 1.62 -26.54
C ARG A 378 16.16 0.10 -26.64
N LYS A 379 15.30 -0.71 -26.02
CA LYS A 379 15.40 -2.18 -26.12
C LYS A 379 15.16 -2.69 -27.54
N LEU A 380 14.44 -1.95 -28.38
CA LEU A 380 14.27 -2.23 -29.82
C LEU A 380 15.45 -1.76 -30.68
N GLY A 381 16.51 -1.16 -30.07
CA GLY A 381 17.72 -0.76 -30.76
C GLY A 381 17.62 0.57 -31.54
N VAL A 382 16.72 1.46 -31.12
CA VAL A 382 16.62 2.80 -31.72
C VAL A 382 17.62 3.73 -31.05
N ASP A 383 18.79 3.90 -31.65
CA ASP A 383 19.93 4.64 -31.08
C ASP A 383 19.67 6.14 -30.83
N PHE A 384 18.75 6.75 -31.57
CA PHE A 384 18.39 8.16 -31.39
C PHE A 384 17.97 8.52 -29.96
N PHE A 385 17.37 7.57 -29.25
CA PHE A 385 16.91 7.75 -27.88
C PHE A 385 17.97 7.34 -26.83
N ASN A 386 19.23 7.10 -27.21
CA ASN A 386 20.27 6.68 -26.29
C ASN A 386 21.08 7.87 -25.76
N ASN A 387 20.46 8.73 -24.97
CA ASN A 387 21.11 9.87 -24.30
C ASN A 387 20.88 9.81 -22.77
N ALA A 388 21.63 10.60 -22.00
CA ALA A 388 21.55 10.61 -20.54
C ALA A 388 20.13 10.85 -20.04
N PHE A 389 19.36 11.72 -20.70
CA PHE A 389 17.96 12.01 -20.32
C PHE A 389 17.07 10.76 -20.45
N THR A 390 17.17 10.05 -21.58
CA THR A 390 16.33 8.85 -21.80
C THR A 390 16.78 7.66 -20.95
N VAL A 391 18.07 7.56 -20.61
CA VAL A 391 18.62 6.55 -19.70
C VAL A 391 17.99 6.67 -18.31
N TYR A 392 18.00 7.88 -17.75
CA TYR A 392 17.47 8.13 -16.42
C TYR A 392 15.99 8.56 -16.41
N SER A 393 15.30 8.57 -17.56
CA SER A 393 13.90 9.01 -17.67
C SER A 393 12.98 8.21 -16.76
N MET A 394 13.23 6.91 -16.60
CA MET A 394 12.44 6.04 -15.73
C MET A 394 12.63 6.41 -14.25
N ASN A 395 13.88 6.64 -13.82
CA ASN A 395 14.19 7.08 -12.47
C ASN A 395 13.56 8.44 -12.16
N MET A 396 13.66 9.39 -13.10
CA MET A 396 13.04 10.72 -12.97
C MET A 396 11.50 10.65 -12.92
N ALA A 397 10.89 9.87 -13.81
CA ALA A 397 9.45 9.67 -13.80
C ALA A 397 8.97 9.05 -12.48
N PHE A 398 9.74 8.13 -11.93
CA PHE A 398 9.46 7.48 -10.67
C PHE A 398 9.57 8.43 -9.47
N VAL A 399 10.59 9.28 -9.42
CA VAL A 399 10.70 10.33 -8.40
C VAL A 399 9.49 11.24 -8.43
N ILE A 400 9.09 11.70 -9.62
CA ILE A 400 7.91 12.56 -9.79
C ILE A 400 6.64 11.80 -9.37
N GLU A 401 6.51 10.55 -9.78
CA GLU A 401 5.38 9.70 -9.43
C GLU A 401 5.23 9.56 -7.92
N VAL A 402 6.32 9.24 -7.22
CA VAL A 402 6.33 9.02 -5.77
C VAL A 402 5.92 10.30 -5.02
N VAL A 403 6.41 11.46 -5.45
CA VAL A 403 6.03 12.76 -4.90
C VAL A 403 4.55 13.06 -5.18
N VAL A 404 4.10 12.87 -6.42
CA VAL A 404 2.71 13.13 -6.83
C VAL A 404 1.75 12.18 -6.11
N PHE A 405 2.12 10.92 -5.91
CA PHE A 405 1.27 9.97 -5.17
C PHE A 405 1.19 10.30 -3.68
N SER A 406 2.29 10.74 -3.06
CA SER A 406 2.26 11.20 -1.68
C SER A 406 1.31 12.40 -1.51
N TYR A 407 1.37 13.35 -2.44
CA TYR A 407 0.43 14.47 -2.48
C TYR A 407 -1.01 14.01 -2.70
N ALA A 408 -1.22 13.09 -3.65
CA ALA A 408 -2.54 12.54 -3.98
C ALA A 408 -3.17 11.78 -2.80
N LEU A 409 -2.36 11.10 -1.99
CA LEU A 409 -2.80 10.46 -0.74
C LEU A 409 -3.30 11.49 0.26
N GLY A 410 -2.58 12.59 0.43
CA GLY A 410 -3.01 13.72 1.27
C GLY A 410 -4.35 14.30 0.81
N GLU A 411 -4.52 14.51 -0.51
CA GLU A 411 -5.79 15.00 -1.07
C GLU A 411 -6.92 13.98 -0.92
N LYS A 412 -6.63 12.67 -1.08
CA LYS A 412 -7.61 11.61 -0.83
C LYS A 412 -8.13 11.68 0.60
N ILE A 413 -7.23 11.79 1.58
CA ILE A 413 -7.62 11.87 3.00
C ILE A 413 -8.40 13.15 3.30
N LYS A 414 -7.97 14.30 2.75
CA LYS A 414 -8.72 15.54 2.85
C LYS A 414 -10.14 15.37 2.30
N THR A 415 -10.28 14.73 1.13
CA THR A 415 -11.57 14.47 0.50
C THR A 415 -12.47 13.58 1.37
N ILE A 416 -11.91 12.54 2.00
CA ILE A 416 -12.62 11.65 2.92
C ILE A 416 -13.04 12.43 4.16
N LYS A 417 -12.12 13.19 4.76
CA LYS A 417 -12.41 14.02 5.95
C LYS A 417 -13.50 15.04 5.67
N ASP A 418 -13.43 15.76 4.55
CA ASP A 418 -14.46 16.72 4.14
C ASP A 418 -15.83 16.06 3.90
N ALA A 419 -15.82 14.84 3.32
CA ALA A 419 -17.05 14.07 3.14
C ALA A 419 -17.66 13.64 4.48
N THR A 420 -16.81 13.21 5.42
CA THR A 420 -17.25 12.82 6.78
C THR A 420 -17.80 14.02 7.54
N LEU A 421 -17.12 15.16 7.49
CA LEU A 421 -17.61 16.41 8.12
C LEU A 421 -18.96 16.82 7.55
N ARG A 422 -19.12 16.81 6.23
CA ARG A 422 -20.42 17.13 5.58
C ARG A 422 -21.50 16.13 5.97
N ALA A 423 -21.17 14.85 6.12
CA ALA A 423 -22.11 13.82 6.59
C ALA A 423 -22.52 14.10 8.03
N GLN A 424 -21.57 14.44 8.91
CA GLN A 424 -21.85 14.86 10.29
C GLN A 424 -22.72 16.11 10.36
N GLU A 425 -22.42 17.13 9.57
CA GLU A 425 -23.25 18.34 9.48
C GLU A 425 -24.70 18.04 9.03
N ARG A 426 -24.85 17.15 8.04
CA ARG A 426 -26.18 16.69 7.60
C ARG A 426 -26.92 15.97 8.71
N LEU A 427 -26.22 15.09 9.44
CA LEU A 427 -26.79 14.39 10.58
C LEU A 427 -27.23 15.35 11.68
N VAL A 428 -26.38 16.30 12.04
CA VAL A 428 -26.71 17.36 13.03
C VAL A 428 -27.92 18.18 12.58
N LYS A 429 -27.98 18.58 11.29
CA LYS A 429 -29.14 19.28 10.73
C LYS A 429 -30.42 18.43 10.78
N GLN A 430 -30.33 17.14 10.51
CA GLN A 430 -31.46 16.22 10.62
C GLN A 430 -31.92 16.07 12.08
N LEU A 431 -30.97 15.94 13.02
CA LEU A 431 -31.27 15.88 14.46
C LEU A 431 -31.97 17.16 14.94
N ARG A 432 -31.43 18.35 14.55
CA ARG A 432 -32.09 19.63 14.89
C ARG A 432 -33.53 19.72 14.33
N LYS A 433 -33.75 19.28 13.07
CA LYS A 433 -35.09 19.24 12.50
C LYS A 433 -36.05 18.31 13.28
N LYS A 434 -35.52 17.15 13.67
CA LYS A 434 -36.29 16.20 14.50
C LYS A 434 -36.64 16.81 15.86
N HIS A 435 -35.68 17.48 16.53
CA HIS A 435 -35.96 18.19 17.81
C HIS A 435 -37.00 19.28 17.63
N LEU A 436 -36.92 20.12 16.61
CA LEU A 436 -37.90 21.17 16.34
C LEU A 436 -39.32 20.60 16.13
N VAL A 437 -39.42 19.46 15.45
CA VAL A 437 -40.71 18.78 15.27
C VAL A 437 -41.22 18.24 16.60
N GLN A 438 -40.34 17.72 17.42
CA GLN A 438 -40.62 17.17 18.74
C GLN A 438 -41.08 18.29 19.70
N ASP A 439 -40.39 19.42 19.73
CA ASP A 439 -40.77 20.59 20.54
C ASP A 439 -42.15 21.13 20.14
N ARG A 440 -42.43 21.22 18.83
CA ARG A 440 -43.78 21.61 18.35
C ARG A 440 -44.87 20.61 18.77
N LEU A 441 -44.53 19.32 18.75
CA LEU A 441 -45.46 18.29 19.15
C LEU A 441 -45.73 18.36 20.65
N VAL A 442 -44.72 18.59 21.48
CA VAL A 442 -44.84 18.81 22.91
C VAL A 442 -45.69 20.06 23.21
N GLU A 443 -45.44 21.15 22.50
CA GLU A 443 -46.19 22.39 22.59
C GLU A 443 -47.69 22.18 22.23
N GLN A 444 -47.94 21.46 21.12
CA GLN A 444 -49.33 21.12 20.75
C GLN A 444 -50.02 20.23 21.78
N LEU A 445 -49.27 19.29 22.39
CA LEU A 445 -49.78 18.46 23.46
C LEU A 445 -50.11 19.30 24.69
N HIS A 446 -49.27 20.27 25.04
CA HIS A 446 -49.49 21.16 26.19
C HIS A 446 -50.72 22.05 25.97
N GLN A 447 -50.83 22.65 24.78
CA GLN A 447 -52.00 23.46 24.38
C GLN A 447 -53.29 22.63 24.38
N ASN A 448 -53.22 21.37 23.89
CA ASN A 448 -54.35 20.48 23.93
C ASN A 448 -54.72 20.06 25.37
N GLN A 449 -53.73 19.95 26.25
CA GLN A 449 -53.94 19.67 27.65
C GLN A 449 -54.58 20.86 28.37
N GLU A 450 -54.09 22.07 28.14
CA GLU A 450 -54.67 23.33 28.66
C GLU A 450 -56.12 23.55 28.18
N LEU A 451 -56.35 23.32 26.86
CA LEU A 451 -57.69 23.41 26.29
C LEU A 451 -58.64 22.37 26.95
N LYS A 452 -58.09 21.16 27.20
CA LYS A 452 -58.86 20.11 27.86
C LYS A 452 -59.18 20.44 29.32
N ASP A 453 -58.17 21.03 30.02
CA ASP A 453 -58.37 21.46 31.42
C ASP A 453 -59.32 22.64 31.51
N GLN A 454 -59.27 23.59 30.55
CA GLN A 454 -60.30 24.65 30.43
C GLN A 454 -61.69 24.09 30.13
N LEU A 455 -61.72 23.11 29.18
CA LEU A 455 -63.05 22.46 28.89
C LEU A 455 -63.55 21.66 30.07
N ASN A 456 -62.67 21.02 30.83
CA ASN A 456 -63.03 20.30 32.04
C ASN A 456 -63.53 21.25 33.13
N THR A 457 -62.91 22.41 33.33
CA THR A 457 -63.35 23.44 34.29
C THR A 457 -64.69 24.04 33.87
N GLU A 458 -64.85 24.33 32.56
CA GLU A 458 -66.11 24.80 32.02
C GLU A 458 -67.23 23.72 32.10
N LEU A 459 -66.86 22.45 31.88
CA LEU A 459 -67.75 21.30 32.06
C LEU A 459 -68.07 21.10 33.53
N GLU A 460 -67.12 21.23 34.45
CA GLU A 460 -67.38 21.16 35.89
C GLU A 460 -68.32 22.30 36.36
N GLU A 461 -68.11 23.54 35.83
CA GLU A 461 -69.06 24.63 36.08
C GLU A 461 -70.43 24.39 35.46
N GLN A 462 -70.49 23.83 34.25
CA GLN A 462 -71.74 23.44 33.61
C GLN A 462 -72.42 22.26 34.35
N VAL A 463 -71.60 21.29 34.79
CA VAL A 463 -72.04 20.17 35.61
C VAL A 463 -72.53 20.66 36.96
N ALA A 464 -71.80 21.61 37.62
CA ALA A 464 -72.25 22.21 38.87
C ALA A 464 -73.57 23.01 38.71
N ARG A 465 -73.72 23.70 37.57
CA ARG A 465 -74.97 24.38 37.22
C ARG A 465 -76.14 23.43 36.82
N ARG A 466 -75.78 22.29 36.23
CA ARG A 466 -76.72 21.29 35.74
C ARG A 466 -76.92 20.11 36.69
N THR A 467 -76.11 19.98 37.77
CA THR A 467 -76.34 18.93 38.78
C THR A 467 -77.68 19.13 39.48
N GLU A 468 -78.17 20.37 39.56
CA GLU A 468 -79.53 20.69 39.99
C GLU A 468 -80.55 20.29 38.90
N GLU A 469 -80.17 20.37 37.59
CA GLU A 469 -81.00 19.93 36.46
C GLU A 469 -80.78 18.47 36.04
N LEU A 470 -79.71 17.88 36.46
CA LEU A 470 -79.19 16.60 35.92
C LEU A 470 -79.51 15.34 36.72
N ARG A 471 -80.44 15.42 37.61
CA ARG A 471 -81.14 14.23 38.12
C ARG A 471 -81.89 13.46 37.01
N GLN A 472 -82.00 14.12 35.81
CA GLN A 472 -82.66 13.55 34.63
C GLN A 472 -81.69 13.20 33.46
N GLN A 473 -80.37 13.45 33.60
CA GLN A 473 -79.45 13.21 32.51
C GLN A 473 -78.28 12.24 32.83
N SER A 474 -78.39 11.33 33.80
CA SER A 474 -77.33 10.40 34.19
C SER A 474 -76.90 9.43 33.07
N GLU A 475 -77.75 9.23 32.06
CA GLU A 475 -77.38 8.38 30.90
C GLU A 475 -76.41 9.06 29.94
N THR A 476 -76.49 10.41 29.83
CA THR A 476 -75.60 11.16 28.96
C THR A 476 -74.13 11.22 29.49
N ILE A 477 -73.97 11.23 30.83
CA ILE A 477 -72.71 11.25 31.52
C ILE A 477 -71.94 9.95 31.30
N VAL A 478 -72.59 8.81 31.20
CA VAL A 478 -71.97 7.51 30.96
C VAL A 478 -71.37 7.45 29.55
N VAL A 479 -72.05 8.08 28.58
CA VAL A 479 -71.51 8.15 27.18
C VAL A 479 -70.26 9.07 27.08
N GLN A 480 -70.33 10.26 27.75
CA GLN A 480 -69.19 11.20 27.74
C GLN A 480 -67.92 10.66 28.46
N ASN A 481 -68.12 9.92 29.57
CA ASN A 481 -67.00 9.26 30.27
C ASN A 481 -66.34 8.15 29.41
N ARG A 482 -67.14 7.49 28.54
CA ARG A 482 -66.57 6.48 27.60
C ARG A 482 -65.76 7.12 26.53
N GLU A 483 -66.14 8.28 26.02
CA GLU A 483 -65.35 9.05 25.05
C GLU A 483 -64.05 9.63 25.65
N LEU A 484 -64.10 10.09 26.92
CA LEU A 484 -62.95 10.55 27.67
C LEU A 484 -61.94 9.42 27.90
N LEU A 485 -62.33 8.20 28.14
CA LEU A 485 -61.50 7.02 28.27
C LEU A 485 -60.88 6.64 26.94
N GLN A 486 -61.56 6.78 25.81
CA GLN A 486 -61.05 6.55 24.50
C GLN A 486 -60.02 7.61 24.12
N ALA A 487 -60.25 8.90 24.42
CA ALA A 487 -59.28 9.99 24.19
C ALA A 487 -58.04 9.85 25.04
N ASN A 488 -58.14 9.41 26.29
CA ASN A 488 -56.99 9.13 27.16
C ASN A 488 -56.18 7.90 26.68
N GLY A 489 -56.88 6.90 26.11
CA GLY A 489 -56.20 5.76 25.45
C GLY A 489 -55.39 6.20 24.23
N LEU A 490 -55.94 7.14 23.46
CA LEU A 490 -55.22 7.70 22.30
C LEU A 490 -53.98 8.55 22.71
N LEU A 491 -54.14 9.33 23.80
CA LEU A 491 -53.04 10.12 24.38
C LEU A 491 -51.91 9.24 24.95
N ALA A 492 -52.29 8.10 25.57
CA ALA A 492 -51.29 7.13 26.04
C ALA A 492 -50.50 6.49 24.88
N LEU A 493 -51.16 6.22 23.75
CA LEU A 493 -50.49 5.72 22.54
C LEU A 493 -49.58 6.76 21.92
N GLN A 494 -49.95 8.04 21.92
CA GLN A 494 -49.11 9.13 21.44
C GLN A 494 -47.90 9.36 22.36
N SER A 495 -48.07 9.28 23.68
CA SER A 495 -46.97 9.39 24.65
C SER A 495 -45.95 8.26 24.49
N ALA A 496 -46.41 7.01 24.30
CA ALA A 496 -45.51 5.88 24.05
C ALA A 496 -44.78 5.99 22.72
N ALA A 497 -45.39 6.61 21.70
CA ALA A 497 -44.72 6.86 20.42
C ALA A 497 -43.56 7.91 20.54
N ILE A 498 -43.80 8.94 21.37
CA ILE A 498 -42.78 9.98 21.65
C ILE A 498 -41.60 9.40 22.43
N GLU A 499 -41.87 8.54 23.42
CA GLU A 499 -40.81 7.90 24.22
C GLU A 499 -39.95 6.96 23.37
N LYS A 500 -40.58 6.24 22.44
CA LYS A 500 -39.84 5.40 21.47
C LYS A 500 -38.94 6.24 20.55
N LEU A 501 -39.45 7.37 20.05
CA LEU A 501 -38.69 8.27 19.20
C LEU A 501 -37.45 8.86 19.91
N ASN A 502 -37.60 9.22 21.18
CA ASN A 502 -36.50 9.71 22.02
C ASN A 502 -35.43 8.65 22.25
N THR A 503 -35.85 7.39 22.44
CA THR A 503 -34.92 6.28 22.65
C THR A 503 -34.13 5.98 21.38
N ASP A 504 -34.77 6.03 20.21
CA ASP A 504 -34.12 5.83 18.93
C ASP A 504 -33.11 6.96 18.63
N LEU A 505 -33.44 8.22 18.94
CA LEU A 505 -32.55 9.36 18.79
C LEU A 505 -31.29 9.28 19.66
N GLN A 506 -31.45 8.86 20.92
CA GLN A 506 -30.32 8.66 21.84
C GLN A 506 -29.40 7.53 21.37
N ARG A 507 -29.98 6.48 20.77
CA ARG A 507 -29.23 5.34 20.24
C ARG A 507 -28.40 5.73 19.03
N ASP A 508 -28.94 6.53 18.10
CA ASP A 508 -28.24 7.03 16.93
C ASP A 508 -27.07 7.95 17.34
N LEU A 509 -27.24 8.77 18.36
CA LEU A 509 -26.22 9.66 18.91
C LEU A 509 -25.07 8.87 19.56
N GLN A 510 -25.41 7.82 20.29
CA GLN A 510 -24.44 6.97 20.98
C GLN A 510 -23.64 6.11 19.98
N GLN A 511 -24.29 5.64 18.91
CA GLN A 511 -23.59 4.91 17.83
C GLN A 511 -22.60 5.81 17.07
N SER A 512 -22.99 7.05 16.78
CA SER A 512 -22.10 8.02 16.13
C SER A 512 -20.88 8.38 16.99
N GLN A 513 -21.07 8.51 18.32
CA GLN A 513 -19.99 8.76 19.27
C GLN A 513 -19.06 7.55 19.42
N THR A 514 -19.61 6.34 19.41
CA THR A 514 -18.80 5.11 19.52
C THR A 514 -17.98 4.85 18.27
N ALA A 515 -18.52 5.16 17.08
CA ALA A 515 -17.77 5.08 15.82
C ALA A 515 -16.56 6.02 15.77
N ARG A 516 -16.66 7.20 16.43
CA ARG A 516 -15.57 8.17 16.51
C ARG A 516 -14.40 7.70 17.41
N VAL A 517 -14.67 6.90 18.45
CA VAL A 517 -13.62 6.30 19.33
C VAL A 517 -12.81 5.21 18.61
N LEU A 518 -13.34 4.66 17.55
CA LEU A 518 -12.60 3.70 16.72
C LEU A 518 -11.63 4.39 15.75
N SER A 519 -11.71 5.71 15.56
CA SER A 519 -10.74 6.51 14.80
C SER A 519 -9.61 7.01 15.72
N LYS A 520 -8.39 7.09 15.23
CA LYS A 520 -7.11 7.08 15.96
C LYS A 520 -6.74 8.30 16.81
N GLU A 521 -7.46 9.41 16.78
CA GLU A 521 -7.11 10.65 17.50
C GLU A 521 -8.27 11.11 18.37
N VAL A 522 -8.40 10.53 19.55
CA VAL A 522 -9.40 10.94 20.55
C VAL A 522 -8.64 11.38 21.80
N ASP A 523 -8.82 12.63 22.21
CA ASP A 523 -8.28 13.11 23.47
C ASP A 523 -9.09 12.59 24.68
N PHE A 524 -8.57 12.80 25.91
CA PHE A 524 -9.25 12.33 27.12
C PHE A 524 -10.60 13.03 27.34
N GLY A 525 -10.75 14.27 26.89
CA GLY A 525 -11.99 15.03 26.99
C GLY A 525 -13.09 14.41 26.11
N GLU A 526 -12.77 14.15 24.85
CA GLU A 526 -13.69 13.47 23.92
C GLU A 526 -14.00 12.04 24.35
N PHE A 527 -12.98 11.29 24.81
CA PHE A 527 -13.19 9.94 25.33
C PHE A 527 -14.13 9.92 26.54
N SER A 528 -13.99 10.93 27.42
CA SER A 528 -14.85 11.07 28.61
C SER A 528 -16.30 11.48 28.27
N GLN A 529 -16.58 12.05 27.11
CA GLN A 529 -17.95 12.30 26.67
C GLN A 529 -18.67 11.01 26.27
N ILE A 530 -17.93 10.02 25.80
CA ILE A 530 -18.47 8.72 25.39
C ILE A 530 -18.62 7.79 26.58
N TYR A 531 -17.67 7.85 27.52
CA TYR A 531 -17.72 7.14 28.78
C TYR A 531 -17.75 8.15 29.95
N PRO A 532 -18.88 8.87 30.15
CA PRO A 532 -18.94 10.05 31.03
C PRO A 532 -18.80 9.73 32.51
N ASN A 533 -19.04 8.51 32.89
CA ASN A 533 -18.99 8.11 34.30
C ASN A 533 -18.57 6.64 34.46
N LYS A 534 -18.31 6.26 35.71
CA LYS A 534 -17.95 4.88 36.08
C LYS A 534 -19.02 3.88 35.66
N ASP A 535 -20.28 4.26 35.73
CA ASP A 535 -21.42 3.40 35.44
C ASP A 535 -21.48 3.03 33.96
N SER A 536 -21.26 4.00 33.06
CA SER A 536 -21.15 3.78 31.62
C SER A 536 -20.03 2.80 31.25
N CYS A 537 -18.87 2.92 31.88
CA CYS A 537 -17.76 1.98 31.65
C CYS A 537 -18.09 0.57 32.16
N LEU A 538 -18.76 0.47 33.32
CA LEU A 538 -19.15 -0.83 33.88
C LEU A 538 -20.26 -1.49 33.08
N SER A 539 -21.24 -0.71 32.60
CA SER A 539 -22.28 -1.21 31.69
C SER A 539 -21.66 -1.78 30.42
N TYR A 540 -20.82 -0.99 29.77
CA TYR A 540 -20.15 -1.42 28.56
C TYR A 540 -19.29 -2.69 28.76
N LEU A 541 -18.56 -2.75 29.87
CA LEU A 541 -17.75 -3.92 30.21
C LEU A 541 -18.61 -5.15 30.50
N ALA A 542 -19.78 -4.98 31.12
CA ALA A 542 -20.71 -6.05 31.39
C ALA A 542 -21.32 -6.61 30.11
N ASP A 543 -21.71 -5.73 29.18
CA ASP A 543 -22.24 -6.11 27.87
C ASP A 543 -21.19 -6.86 27.05
N LEU A 544 -19.96 -6.37 27.04
CA LEU A 544 -18.86 -7.02 26.36
C LEU A 544 -18.51 -8.39 26.99
N LYS A 545 -18.45 -8.44 28.31
CA LYS A 545 -18.08 -9.66 29.05
C LYS A 545 -19.09 -10.80 28.85
N TRP A 546 -20.36 -10.47 28.80
CA TRP A 546 -21.44 -11.44 28.71
C TRP A 546 -22.17 -11.41 27.37
N ALA A 547 -21.52 -10.92 26.33
CA ALA A 547 -22.04 -10.88 24.96
C ALA A 547 -22.48 -12.27 24.45
N GLN A 548 -21.73 -13.31 24.83
CA GLN A 548 -22.01 -14.70 24.48
C GLN A 548 -22.89 -15.45 25.52
N GLY A 549 -23.47 -14.71 26.48
CA GLY A 549 -24.27 -15.28 27.55
C GLY A 549 -23.54 -15.39 28.88
N TYR A 550 -24.29 -15.57 29.96
CA TYR A 550 -23.76 -15.74 31.31
C TYR A 550 -23.64 -17.20 31.67
N ARG A 551 -22.47 -17.58 32.19
CA ARG A 551 -22.24 -18.90 32.77
C ARG A 551 -21.52 -18.74 34.10
N CYS A 552 -22.15 -19.21 35.18
CA CYS A 552 -21.56 -19.10 36.52
C CYS A 552 -20.27 -19.90 36.67
N ARG A 553 -19.19 -19.24 36.98
CA ARG A 553 -17.87 -19.88 37.12
C ARG A 553 -17.78 -20.83 38.34
N LYS A 554 -18.69 -20.71 39.32
CA LYS A 554 -18.68 -21.59 40.49
C LYS A 554 -19.48 -22.89 40.29
N CYS A 555 -20.56 -22.88 39.49
CA CYS A 555 -21.45 -24.03 39.40
C CYS A 555 -21.96 -24.30 37.96
N GLY A 556 -21.47 -23.59 36.95
CA GLY A 556 -21.82 -23.80 35.54
C GLY A 556 -23.24 -23.33 35.12
N HIS A 557 -24.05 -22.84 36.05
CA HIS A 557 -25.45 -22.45 35.78
C HIS A 557 -25.55 -21.20 34.93
N GLU A 558 -26.46 -21.15 34.00
CA GLU A 558 -26.57 -20.07 32.98
C GLU A 558 -27.59 -18.99 33.32
N LYS A 559 -28.45 -19.20 34.32
CA LYS A 559 -29.45 -18.19 34.74
C LYS A 559 -28.88 -17.33 35.86
N TYR A 560 -29.14 -16.03 35.74
CA TYR A 560 -28.70 -15.03 36.71
C TYR A 560 -29.83 -14.06 37.05
N CYS A 561 -29.68 -13.32 38.11
CA CYS A 561 -30.41 -12.09 38.44
C CYS A 561 -29.41 -10.98 38.75
N ASP A 562 -29.84 -9.74 38.69
CA ASP A 562 -29.00 -8.61 39.03
C ASP A 562 -28.61 -8.64 40.50
N ALA A 563 -27.37 -8.27 40.79
CA ALA A 563 -26.86 -8.15 42.14
C ALA A 563 -27.07 -6.73 42.69
N ARG A 564 -26.77 -6.51 43.97
CA ARG A 564 -26.83 -5.15 44.59
C ARG A 564 -25.79 -4.18 44.02
N GLU A 565 -24.68 -4.72 43.52
CA GLU A 565 -23.65 -3.93 42.87
C GLU A 565 -24.06 -3.68 41.40
N ALA A 566 -23.86 -2.44 40.93
CA ALA A 566 -24.19 -2.06 39.57
C ALA A 566 -23.46 -2.95 38.55
N HIS A 567 -24.20 -3.46 37.56
CA HIS A 567 -23.68 -4.30 36.47
C HIS A 567 -23.00 -5.60 36.92
N ALA A 568 -23.37 -6.13 38.11
CA ALA A 568 -22.93 -7.43 38.59
C ALA A 568 -24.05 -8.47 38.49
N ARG A 569 -23.72 -9.69 38.13
CA ARG A 569 -24.66 -10.81 37.97
C ARG A 569 -24.57 -11.79 39.12
N ARG A 570 -25.71 -12.21 39.66
CA ARG A 570 -25.80 -13.21 40.72
C ARG A 570 -26.39 -14.47 40.16
N CYS A 571 -25.71 -15.56 40.34
CA CYS A 571 -26.18 -16.88 39.94
C CYS A 571 -27.45 -17.25 40.75
N THR A 572 -28.52 -17.66 40.05
CA THR A 572 -29.78 -18.06 40.69
C THR A 572 -29.65 -19.39 41.46
N LYS A 573 -28.69 -20.25 41.12
CA LYS A 573 -28.47 -21.56 41.76
C LYS A 573 -27.57 -21.48 42.99
N CYS A 574 -26.38 -20.93 42.87
CA CYS A 574 -25.39 -20.96 43.96
C CYS A 574 -25.22 -19.59 44.66
N ARG A 575 -25.96 -18.56 44.25
CA ARG A 575 -25.91 -17.18 44.77
C ARG A 575 -24.52 -16.48 44.61
N TYR A 576 -23.60 -17.10 43.89
CA TYR A 576 -22.31 -16.47 43.57
C TYR A 576 -22.54 -15.17 42.80
N VAL A 577 -21.92 -14.09 43.28
CA VAL A 577 -21.96 -12.75 42.64
C VAL A 577 -20.68 -12.52 41.86
N GLU A 578 -20.82 -12.18 40.60
CA GLU A 578 -19.72 -11.81 39.72
C GLU A 578 -19.90 -10.39 39.25
N SER A 579 -18.96 -9.52 39.59
CA SER A 579 -18.95 -8.13 39.09
C SER A 579 -18.49 -8.04 37.64
N ALA A 580 -18.81 -6.95 36.97
CA ALA A 580 -18.37 -6.69 35.59
C ALA A 580 -16.84 -6.74 35.48
N THR A 581 -16.10 -6.26 36.48
CA THR A 581 -14.63 -6.23 36.48
C THR A 581 -13.97 -7.54 36.90
N ALA A 582 -14.71 -8.46 37.52
CA ALA A 582 -14.15 -9.74 37.95
C ALA A 582 -13.66 -10.54 36.76
N TYR A 583 -12.49 -11.17 36.88
CA TYR A 583 -11.87 -11.95 35.80
C TYR A 583 -11.65 -11.15 34.48
N THR A 584 -11.43 -9.86 34.61
CA THR A 584 -11.00 -8.98 33.50
C THR A 584 -9.69 -8.31 33.90
N MET A 585 -9.02 -7.69 32.97
CA MET A 585 -7.79 -6.96 33.25
C MET A 585 -8.00 -5.80 34.25
N LEU A 586 -9.23 -5.35 34.43
CA LEU A 586 -9.63 -4.30 35.37
C LEU A 586 -9.91 -4.82 36.78
N GLN A 587 -9.77 -6.12 37.03
CA GLN A 587 -9.94 -6.68 38.33
C GLN A 587 -8.95 -6.08 39.32
N LYS A 588 -9.43 -5.61 40.49
CA LYS A 588 -8.64 -4.91 41.52
C LYS A 588 -7.92 -3.64 41.02
N CYS A 589 -8.44 -2.96 39.99
CA CYS A 589 -7.93 -1.67 39.57
C CYS A 589 -8.08 -0.64 40.68
N LYS A 590 -6.97 0.04 41.04
CA LYS A 590 -6.93 0.98 42.18
C LYS A 590 -7.15 2.45 41.80
N PHE A 591 -7.37 2.75 40.54
CA PHE A 591 -7.62 4.10 40.03
C PHE A 591 -8.89 4.13 39.18
N SER A 592 -9.30 5.32 38.75
CA SER A 592 -10.54 5.52 38.01
C SER A 592 -10.68 4.59 36.81
N ILE A 593 -11.81 3.92 36.70
CA ILE A 593 -12.09 2.95 35.64
C ILE A 593 -12.13 3.64 34.25
N ILE A 594 -12.55 4.91 34.19
CA ILE A 594 -12.55 5.71 32.96
C ILE A 594 -11.10 5.93 32.50
N LYS A 595 -10.21 6.30 33.44
CA LYS A 595 -8.78 6.44 33.15
C LYS A 595 -8.13 5.10 32.74
N ALA A 596 -8.61 3.99 33.32
CA ALA A 596 -8.15 2.67 32.94
C ALA A 596 -8.61 2.26 31.52
N PHE A 597 -9.84 2.55 31.15
CA PHE A 597 -10.35 2.36 29.79
C PHE A 597 -9.53 3.17 28.78
N TYR A 598 -9.33 4.45 29.05
CA TYR A 598 -8.56 5.31 28.19
C TYR A 598 -7.08 4.91 28.11
N ALA A 599 -6.50 4.41 29.19
CA ALA A 599 -5.14 3.83 29.18
C ALA A 599 -5.02 2.63 28.24
N VAL A 600 -6.00 1.71 28.28
CA VAL A 600 -6.03 0.56 27.38
C VAL A 600 -6.17 1.03 25.94
N PHE A 601 -7.06 1.98 25.67
CA PHE A 601 -7.24 2.59 24.36
C PHE A 601 -5.93 3.18 23.83
N LEU A 602 -5.25 4.04 24.58
CA LEU A 602 -3.99 4.68 24.18
C LEU A 602 -2.89 3.66 23.90
N ILE A 603 -2.71 2.69 24.79
CA ILE A 603 -1.66 1.67 24.64
C ILE A 603 -1.95 0.78 23.42
N TYR A 604 -3.20 0.44 23.20
CA TYR A 604 -3.59 -0.38 22.06
C TYR A 604 -3.44 0.35 20.72
N THR A 605 -3.95 1.60 20.60
CA THR A 605 -3.90 2.39 19.38
C THR A 605 -2.45 2.72 18.97
N HIS A 606 -1.55 2.88 19.94
CA HIS A 606 -0.14 3.07 19.69
C HIS A 606 0.67 1.75 19.65
N LYS A 607 -0.03 0.61 19.47
CA LYS A 607 0.57 -0.74 19.32
C LYS A 607 1.56 -1.10 20.44
N GLY A 608 1.35 -0.57 21.63
CA GLY A 608 2.21 -0.79 22.79
C GLY A 608 3.37 0.20 22.94
N ASN A 609 3.58 1.11 22.01
CA ASN A 609 4.68 2.09 22.03
C ASN A 609 4.27 3.41 22.71
N TYR A 610 3.57 3.33 23.83
CA TYR A 610 3.18 4.49 24.62
C TYR A 610 3.93 4.49 25.96
N SER A 611 4.75 5.53 26.21
CA SER A 611 5.61 5.53 27.37
C SER A 611 4.81 5.69 28.66
N SER A 612 5.25 5.05 29.74
CA SER A 612 4.61 5.18 31.06
C SER A 612 4.68 6.61 31.62
N GLN A 613 5.63 7.39 31.14
CA GLN A 613 5.80 8.80 31.52
C GLN A 613 4.75 9.68 30.82
N GLU A 614 4.50 9.45 29.52
CA GLU A 614 3.43 10.12 28.78
C GLU A 614 2.06 9.72 29.30
N LEU A 615 1.86 8.42 29.56
CA LEU A 615 0.64 7.91 30.15
C LEU A 615 0.37 8.53 31.53
N SER A 616 1.40 8.72 32.34
CA SER A 616 1.33 9.40 33.66
C SER A 616 0.87 10.84 33.52
N ARG A 617 1.38 11.56 32.51
CA ARG A 617 1.01 12.95 32.24
C ARG A 617 -0.43 13.09 31.75
N VAL A 618 -0.81 12.24 30.79
CA VAL A 618 -2.17 12.29 30.20
C VAL A 618 -3.25 11.86 31.17
N LEU A 619 -2.97 10.88 32.03
CA LEU A 619 -3.94 10.35 32.97
C LEU A 619 -3.88 10.99 34.35
N GLU A 620 -2.88 11.85 34.60
CA GLU A 620 -2.62 12.47 35.93
C GLU A 620 -2.53 11.40 37.03
N LEU A 621 -1.77 10.34 36.78
CA LEU A 621 -1.52 9.25 37.71
C LEU A 621 -0.03 9.12 38.00
N ARG A 622 0.33 8.50 39.13
CA ARG A 622 1.73 8.22 39.44
C ARG A 622 2.36 7.32 38.37
N GLN A 623 3.57 7.67 37.94
CA GLN A 623 4.29 6.95 36.86
C GLN A 623 4.42 5.44 37.15
N GLY A 624 4.69 5.04 38.39
CA GLY A 624 4.76 3.63 38.79
C GLY A 624 3.41 2.89 38.61
N THR A 625 2.30 3.60 38.83
CA THR A 625 0.94 3.05 38.58
C THR A 625 0.70 2.85 37.09
N CYS A 626 1.08 3.84 36.29
CA CYS A 626 0.98 3.76 34.82
C CYS A 626 1.89 2.67 34.27
N TRP A 627 3.13 2.56 34.76
CA TRP A 627 4.05 1.52 34.34
C TRP A 627 3.50 0.12 34.63
N SER A 628 3.06 -0.11 35.86
CA SER A 628 2.49 -1.40 36.28
C SER A 628 1.24 -1.78 35.47
N PHE A 629 0.40 -0.78 35.17
CA PHE A 629 -0.81 -1.01 34.39
C PHE A 629 -0.47 -1.23 32.90
N SER A 630 0.47 -0.48 32.33
CA SER A 630 0.96 -0.68 30.96
C SER A 630 1.52 -2.09 30.74
N GLN A 631 2.30 -2.61 31.71
CA GLN A 631 2.82 -3.98 31.62
C GLN A 631 1.68 -5.02 31.53
N LYS A 632 0.61 -4.83 32.30
CA LYS A 632 -0.57 -5.70 32.24
C LYS A 632 -1.24 -5.65 30.87
N VAL A 633 -1.40 -4.46 30.30
CA VAL A 633 -2.01 -4.27 28.99
C VAL A 633 -1.14 -4.90 27.90
N LEU A 634 0.16 -4.66 27.94
CA LEU A 634 1.11 -5.23 26.95
C LEU A 634 1.14 -6.76 27.01
N GLU A 635 1.09 -7.32 28.21
CA GLU A 635 1.03 -8.77 28.40
C GLU A 635 -0.28 -9.36 27.87
N ALA A 636 -1.41 -8.69 28.11
CA ALA A 636 -2.70 -9.07 27.54
C ALA A 636 -2.69 -9.02 26.00
N MET A 637 -2.11 -7.96 25.44
CA MET A 637 -1.95 -7.81 24.00
C MET A 637 -1.04 -8.90 23.39
N ARG A 638 0.04 -9.28 24.08
CA ARG A 638 0.93 -10.36 23.62
C ARG A 638 0.23 -11.71 23.61
N ARG A 639 -0.48 -12.05 24.71
CA ARG A 639 -1.23 -13.32 24.81
C ARG A 639 -2.29 -13.43 23.72
N ARG A 640 -3.00 -12.35 23.44
CA ARG A 640 -3.99 -12.34 22.36
C ARG A 640 -3.37 -12.53 20.98
N ARG A 641 -2.24 -11.90 20.69
CA ARG A 641 -1.52 -12.12 19.42
C ARG A 641 -1.01 -13.55 19.23
N GLN A 642 -0.85 -14.31 20.30
CA GLN A 642 -0.41 -15.70 20.28
C GLN A 642 -1.58 -16.69 20.25
N ALA A 643 -2.81 -16.25 20.42
CA ALA A 643 -4.00 -17.09 20.35
C ALA A 643 -4.34 -17.47 18.90
N ALA A 644 -4.75 -18.71 18.67
CA ALA A 644 -5.04 -19.28 17.34
C ALA A 644 -6.21 -18.61 16.60
N GLU A 645 -7.03 -17.81 17.27
CA GLU A 645 -8.20 -17.10 16.74
C GLU A 645 -8.00 -15.57 16.80
N TYR A 646 -6.81 -15.06 16.49
CA TYR A 646 -6.56 -13.63 16.49
C TYR A 646 -7.18 -12.96 15.26
N ASP A 647 -8.19 -12.12 15.46
CA ASP A 647 -8.75 -11.21 14.44
C ASP A 647 -8.24 -9.78 14.68
N GLU A 648 -7.56 -9.22 13.70
CA GLU A 648 -6.99 -7.85 13.76
C GLU A 648 -8.07 -6.76 13.82
N ASN A 649 -9.35 -7.10 13.54
CA ASN A 649 -10.49 -6.19 13.55
C ASN A 649 -11.24 -6.12 14.89
N GLU A 650 -10.89 -6.92 15.88
CA GLU A 650 -11.59 -6.97 17.18
C GLU A 650 -11.50 -5.67 18.02
N GLY A 651 -10.61 -4.76 17.69
CA GLY A 651 -10.47 -3.48 18.38
C GLY A 651 -9.88 -3.56 19.80
N TRP A 652 -9.66 -2.39 20.42
CA TRP A 652 -9.02 -2.26 21.75
C TRP A 652 -9.86 -2.82 22.90
N THR A 653 -11.16 -2.86 22.73
CA THR A 653 -12.12 -3.19 23.80
C THR A 653 -12.03 -4.65 24.22
N HIS A 654 -11.65 -5.54 23.33
CA HIS A 654 -11.48 -6.95 23.65
C HIS A 654 -10.26 -7.24 24.57
N VAL A 655 -9.28 -6.33 24.61
CA VAL A 655 -8.16 -6.41 25.56
C VAL A 655 -8.64 -6.29 27.01
N LEU A 656 -9.76 -5.60 27.25
CA LEU A 656 -10.36 -5.44 28.58
C LEU A 656 -10.79 -6.77 29.20
N LEU A 657 -11.15 -7.76 28.38
CA LEU A 657 -11.62 -9.06 28.85
C LEU A 657 -10.52 -10.02 29.27
N ASP A 658 -9.24 -9.67 29.04
CA ASP A 658 -8.14 -10.57 29.39
C ASP A 658 -7.93 -10.64 30.91
N ALA A 659 -7.94 -11.84 31.47
CA ALA A 659 -7.79 -12.07 32.89
C ALA A 659 -6.29 -12.17 33.27
N HIS A 660 -5.79 -11.21 34.01
CA HIS A 660 -4.45 -11.26 34.57
C HIS A 660 -4.45 -12.08 35.87
N GLY A 661 -3.84 -13.28 35.86
CA GLY A 661 -3.54 -14.03 37.08
C GLY A 661 -4.60 -15.03 37.59
N ALA A 662 -5.48 -15.53 36.74
CA ALA A 662 -6.49 -16.53 37.14
C ALA A 662 -6.18 -18.00 36.75
N VAL A 663 -4.89 -18.34 36.62
CA VAL A 663 -4.50 -19.71 36.16
C VAL A 663 -4.04 -20.62 37.32
N GLU A 664 -3.98 -20.12 38.56
CA GLU A 664 -3.58 -20.97 39.70
C GLU A 664 -4.61 -20.97 40.82
N GLU A 665 -5.85 -21.43 40.61
CA GLU A 665 -6.70 -21.96 41.68
C GLU A 665 -8.07 -22.37 41.12
N SER A 666 -8.14 -23.54 40.51
CA SER A 666 -9.32 -24.41 40.59
C SER A 666 -9.11 -25.69 39.78
N GLN A 667 -8.40 -26.63 40.35
CA GLN A 667 -8.72 -28.05 40.09
C GLN A 667 -10.03 -28.35 40.82
N PRO A 668 -11.03 -28.95 40.15
CA PRO A 668 -12.20 -29.43 40.86
C PRO A 668 -11.80 -30.67 41.64
N VAL A 669 -11.90 -30.59 42.95
CA VAL A 669 -11.89 -31.74 43.82
C VAL A 669 -13.11 -32.62 43.46
N ALA A 670 -12.85 -33.76 42.91
CA ALA A 670 -13.84 -34.83 42.76
C ALA A 670 -14.27 -35.24 44.17
N GLN A 671 -15.49 -34.95 44.55
CA GLN A 671 -16.12 -35.59 45.70
C GLN A 671 -16.66 -36.93 45.25
N ALA A 672 -16.07 -37.99 45.81
CA ALA A 672 -16.53 -39.35 45.75
C ALA A 672 -17.94 -39.46 46.39
N GLU A 673 -18.79 -40.18 45.70
CA GLU A 673 -20.02 -40.74 46.26
C GLU A 673 -19.73 -41.56 47.52
N HIS A 674 -20.42 -41.26 48.60
CA HIS A 674 -20.78 -42.27 49.58
C HIS A 674 -22.23 -42.10 49.97
N SER A 675 -22.92 -43.15 49.69
CA SER A 675 -24.20 -43.64 50.09
C SER A 675 -24.59 -43.38 51.57
N GLY A 676 -25.82 -43.00 51.81
CA GLY A 676 -26.52 -42.98 53.06
C GLY A 676 -27.93 -42.40 52.84
#